data_e63876288638b2217e306ed2f03768de
#
_entry.id   e63876288638b2217e306ed2f03768de
#
_cell.length_a   1.000
_cell.length_b   1.000
_cell.length_c   1.000
_cell.angle_alpha   90.00
_cell.angle_beta   90.00
_cell.angle_gamma   90.00
#
_symmetry.space_group_name_H-M   'P 1'
#
loop_
_entity.id
_entity.type
_entity.pdbx_description
1 polymer ?
#
loop_
_entity_poly.entity_id
_entity_poly.type
_entity_poly.pdbx_seq_one_letter_code
_entity_poly.pdbx_strand_id
1 'polypeptide(L)'
;EPMGKSQWVYSDANGKLVYKATKRGDRIIDFSHAGYKGGGVTLPYVPAKLTVHPLGENEDCTDYIQKAIDMVSALPKDADGFRGAVLLAPGRYVCNRSLQIMTDGVVLRGSGSDPSGSVIVMTGDKHTAIVVNNGIRQRAGNRLGEAAPDEKSIKVTDKYIPAGSYRLTVADVSGLSVGDNIEIRKPVTEKWIKYMKMNDLVRDGKPQTWIKAGRQLIAERTIAGIEGNTIVLSVPLVDSYDAKFTDDNTTLVVANNVQRLRQCGVENLRIESPAQAVNHGKALYYALRIYGEDCWAKDINALETMESIGVGGRRITLQQINVIRRALHQGASKPAEFAPNGGQILIDRCSVEGDNIWFVALGAGQTGPIVFLNCSFKGNGRIEGHQRWSTGLLLDNCNLPGGGIDFKNRGSMGSGHGWGTAWSVAWNCLAKSYVNQIPPGTYNWVIGSKGESTPLRRPFNQSGPTLPVGVFDSHDTPVAPQSLYLAQLKERLGESALQAIGYGPTVQLPSPVRSDYTFQGGMQASRELAGKDYRAIHEYMRALGWDYSEHPNISKNDHYDGVHCEVLFDATLQQYVFKFTNHANARALDSDRGRLLSDRQRNEMKSQTNHDWYHLNGNWNEWQRLEWKFRIPKGFQPTTKFCHLHQLK
;
A
#
# COMPACT_ATOMS: atom_id res chain seq x y z
N GLU A 1 4.87 7.48 -28.01
CA GLU A 1 3.68 8.01 -28.71
C GLU A 1 3.32 9.35 -28.07
N PRO A 2 2.90 10.37 -28.86
CA PRO A 2 2.46 11.63 -28.30
C PRO A 2 1.20 11.42 -27.46
N MET A 3 1.19 11.99 -26.28
CA MET A 3 0.03 11.91 -25.36
C MET A 3 -1.13 12.75 -25.89
N GLY A 4 -2.33 12.19 -25.83
CA GLY A 4 -3.56 12.89 -26.14
C GLY A 4 -3.94 13.88 -25.03
N LYS A 5 -5.07 14.56 -25.22
CA LYS A 5 -5.67 15.49 -24.26
C LYS A 5 -7.06 15.00 -23.89
N SER A 6 -7.30 14.83 -22.60
CA SER A 6 -8.66 14.53 -22.13
C SER A 6 -9.58 15.75 -22.28
N GLN A 7 -10.85 15.49 -22.53
CA GLN A 7 -11.88 16.54 -22.49
C GLN A 7 -12.40 16.83 -21.07
N TRP A 8 -12.12 15.94 -20.10
CA TRP A 8 -12.65 16.02 -18.75
C TRP A 8 -11.70 16.65 -17.73
N VAL A 9 -10.41 16.27 -17.79
CA VAL A 9 -9.36 16.92 -16.99
C VAL A 9 -8.11 17.06 -17.87
N TYR A 10 -7.56 18.24 -17.92
CA TYR A 10 -6.35 18.55 -18.71
C TYR A 10 -5.61 19.74 -18.13
N SER A 11 -4.35 19.88 -18.44
CA SER A 11 -3.57 21.06 -18.08
C SER A 11 -3.79 22.19 -19.10
N ASP A 12 -4.00 23.41 -18.62
CA ASP A 12 -3.99 24.62 -19.45
C ASP A 12 -2.57 25.02 -19.84
N ALA A 13 -2.44 26.16 -20.52
CA ALA A 13 -1.15 26.69 -20.97
C ALA A 13 -0.19 27.04 -19.82
N ASN A 14 -0.70 27.25 -18.61
CA ASN A 14 0.07 27.54 -17.40
C ASN A 14 0.36 26.27 -16.57
N GLY A 15 -0.06 25.10 -17.04
CA GLY A 15 0.09 23.84 -16.33
C GLY A 15 -0.96 23.59 -15.23
N LYS A 16 -1.96 24.47 -15.09
CA LYS A 16 -3.05 24.32 -14.14
C LYS A 16 -4.10 23.34 -14.66
N LEU A 17 -4.62 22.48 -13.77
CA LEU A 17 -5.68 21.53 -14.14
C LEU A 17 -7.02 22.23 -14.34
N VAL A 18 -7.64 21.91 -15.45
CA VAL A 18 -8.97 22.36 -15.83
C VAL A 18 -9.91 21.17 -15.81
N TYR A 19 -11.05 21.33 -15.14
CA TYR A 19 -12.06 20.29 -14.98
C TYR A 19 -13.33 20.68 -15.75
N LYS A 20 -13.77 19.78 -16.63
CA LYS A 20 -15.09 19.91 -17.24
C LYS A 20 -16.15 19.58 -16.21
N ALA A 21 -17.11 20.49 -16.04
CA ALA A 21 -18.29 20.27 -15.23
C ALA A 21 -19.48 19.87 -16.10
N THR A 22 -20.38 19.05 -15.57
CA THR A 22 -21.71 18.81 -16.15
C THR A 22 -22.60 20.04 -16.01
N LYS A 23 -23.78 20.03 -16.63
CA LYS A 23 -24.76 21.12 -16.46
C LYS A 23 -25.19 21.33 -15.00
N ARG A 24 -25.09 20.32 -14.15
CA ARG A 24 -25.39 20.36 -12.71
C ARG A 24 -24.21 20.67 -11.84
N GLY A 25 -23.01 20.83 -12.42
CA GLY A 25 -21.77 21.13 -11.70
C GLY A 25 -20.93 19.92 -11.29
N ASP A 26 -21.39 18.70 -11.57
CA ASP A 26 -20.63 17.48 -11.27
C ASP A 26 -19.36 17.43 -12.11
N ARG A 27 -18.28 16.95 -11.53
CA ARG A 27 -16.98 16.83 -12.20
C ARG A 27 -16.18 15.65 -11.64
N ILE A 28 -15.11 15.28 -12.33
CA ILE A 28 -14.10 14.40 -11.78
C ILE A 28 -13.52 15.05 -10.52
N ILE A 29 -13.48 14.28 -9.43
CA ILE A 29 -13.08 14.80 -8.12
C ILE A 29 -11.56 14.99 -8.01
N ASP A 30 -11.14 15.74 -7.00
CA ASP A 30 -9.76 15.78 -6.58
C ASP A 30 -9.44 14.56 -5.71
N PHE A 31 -8.68 13.62 -6.26
CA PHE A 31 -8.26 12.39 -5.59
C PHE A 31 -7.02 12.57 -4.72
N SER A 32 -6.34 13.71 -4.80
CA SER A 32 -5.03 13.93 -4.17
C SER A 32 -5.04 13.85 -2.64
N HIS A 33 -6.22 13.86 -2.04
CA HIS A 33 -6.42 13.70 -0.59
C HIS A 33 -6.31 12.26 -0.08
N ALA A 34 -6.11 11.30 -0.97
CA ALA A 34 -5.89 9.90 -0.60
C ALA A 34 -4.47 9.69 -0.07
N GLY A 35 -4.36 8.88 0.99
CA GLY A 35 -3.08 8.50 1.58
C GLY A 35 -2.85 9.02 2.99
N TYR A 36 -1.77 8.56 3.58
CA TYR A 36 -1.31 8.94 4.92
C TYR A 36 -1.28 10.45 5.09
N LYS A 37 -1.83 10.95 6.19
CA LYS A 37 -1.97 12.40 6.49
C LYS A 37 -2.69 13.21 5.41
N GLY A 38 -3.45 12.56 4.52
CA GLY A 38 -4.15 13.23 3.43
C GLY A 38 -3.36 13.34 2.13
N GLY A 39 -2.34 12.51 1.95
CA GLY A 39 -1.51 12.42 0.75
C GLY A 39 -0.34 13.40 0.72
N GLY A 40 0.71 13.05 -0.02
CA GLY A 40 1.89 13.89 -0.21
C GLY A 40 2.83 13.98 0.99
N VAL A 41 2.71 13.07 1.95
CA VAL A 41 3.51 13.03 3.17
C VAL A 41 4.34 11.76 3.19
N THR A 42 5.63 11.89 3.51
CA THR A 42 6.53 10.76 3.68
C THR A 42 6.04 9.84 4.80
N LEU A 43 6.02 8.53 4.54
CA LEU A 43 5.74 7.56 5.59
C LEU A 43 6.84 7.63 6.66
N PRO A 44 6.48 7.73 7.95
CA PRO A 44 7.46 7.99 8.98
C PRO A 44 8.37 6.79 9.23
N TYR A 45 9.62 7.06 9.56
CA TYR A 45 10.50 6.08 10.15
C TYR A 45 10.35 6.11 11.67
N VAL A 46 9.97 4.99 12.25
CA VAL A 46 9.79 4.85 13.70
C VAL A 46 10.91 3.99 14.28
N PRO A 47 11.73 4.50 15.22
CA PRO A 47 12.83 3.72 15.79
C PRO A 47 12.37 2.44 16.46
N ALA A 48 13.12 1.35 16.26
CA ALA A 48 12.88 0.09 16.96
C ALA A 48 13.16 0.24 18.45
N LYS A 49 12.27 -0.26 19.29
CA LYS A 49 12.42 -0.32 20.75
C LYS A 49 12.76 -1.72 21.23
N LEU A 50 12.31 -2.72 20.50
CA LEU A 50 12.59 -4.12 20.76
C LEU A 50 12.88 -4.83 19.44
N THR A 51 13.81 -5.79 19.52
CA THR A 51 14.09 -6.72 18.44
C THR A 51 13.69 -8.12 18.88
N VAL A 52 13.02 -8.84 17.99
CA VAL A 52 12.60 -10.23 18.18
C VAL A 52 13.36 -11.10 17.22
N HIS A 53 13.96 -12.15 17.72
CA HIS A 53 14.63 -13.18 16.91
C HIS A 53 13.73 -14.41 16.76
N PRO A 54 13.84 -15.17 15.65
CA PRO A 54 13.04 -16.38 15.51
C PRO A 54 13.44 -17.40 16.61
N LEU A 55 12.46 -18.16 17.05
CA LEU A 55 12.66 -19.34 17.89
C LEU A 55 13.16 -20.52 17.02
N GLY A 56 13.09 -21.74 17.49
CA GLY A 56 13.41 -22.92 16.69
C GLY A 56 12.52 -23.10 15.46
N GLU A 57 12.98 -23.92 14.53
CA GLU A 57 12.38 -24.07 13.17
C GLU A 57 10.86 -24.33 13.15
N ASN A 58 10.32 -24.98 14.19
CA ASN A 58 8.89 -25.33 14.30
C ASN A 58 8.25 -24.77 15.57
N GLU A 59 8.91 -23.89 16.27
CA GLU A 59 8.38 -23.30 17.50
C GLU A 59 7.43 -22.15 17.16
N ASP A 60 6.29 -22.12 17.84
CA ASP A 60 5.31 -21.04 17.68
C ASP A 60 5.83 -19.73 18.27
N CYS A 61 6.05 -18.75 17.43
CA CYS A 61 6.52 -17.42 17.78
C CYS A 61 5.40 -16.45 18.15
N THR A 62 4.13 -16.84 18.04
CA THR A 62 3.00 -15.91 18.17
C THR A 62 3.03 -15.14 19.48
N ASP A 63 3.06 -15.84 20.61
CA ASP A 63 3.03 -15.19 21.93
C ASP A 63 4.31 -14.40 22.20
N TYR A 64 5.44 -14.85 21.66
CA TYR A 64 6.71 -14.17 21.82
C TYR A 64 6.73 -12.82 21.10
N ILE A 65 6.25 -12.78 19.83
CA ILE A 65 6.13 -11.52 19.08
C ILE A 65 5.04 -10.64 19.72
N GLN A 66 3.89 -11.23 20.10
CA GLN A 66 2.81 -10.47 20.70
C GLN A 66 3.25 -9.78 21.99
N LYS A 67 4.01 -10.47 22.84
CA LYS A 67 4.57 -9.88 24.06
C LYS A 67 5.47 -8.67 23.76
N ALA A 68 6.28 -8.73 22.70
CA ALA A 68 7.09 -7.59 22.28
C ALA A 68 6.23 -6.40 21.80
N ILE A 69 5.15 -6.68 21.05
CA ILE A 69 4.17 -5.67 20.63
C ILE A 69 3.51 -5.03 21.87
N ASP A 70 3.11 -5.84 22.86
CA ASP A 70 2.46 -5.37 24.09
C ASP A 70 3.41 -4.51 24.93
N MET A 71 4.67 -4.89 25.03
CA MET A 71 5.69 -4.11 25.71
C MET A 71 5.91 -2.74 25.07
N VAL A 72 6.01 -2.66 23.74
CA VAL A 72 6.11 -1.37 23.05
C VAL A 72 4.82 -0.58 23.17
N SER A 73 3.67 -1.24 23.17
CA SER A 73 2.36 -0.62 23.36
C SER A 73 2.21 0.06 24.74
N ALA A 74 2.94 -0.40 25.75
CA ALA A 74 2.95 0.19 27.08
C ALA A 74 3.87 1.43 27.23
N LEU A 75 4.75 1.70 26.24
CA LEU A 75 5.64 2.85 26.30
C LEU A 75 4.87 4.17 26.12
N PRO A 76 5.36 5.28 26.66
CA PRO A 76 4.78 6.59 26.39
C PRO A 76 4.93 6.95 24.90
N LYS A 77 4.01 7.78 24.38
CA LYS A 77 4.14 8.36 23.05
C LYS A 77 5.20 9.44 23.05
N ASP A 78 5.94 9.53 21.95
CA ASP A 78 6.77 10.68 21.64
C ASP A 78 5.93 11.89 21.14
N ALA A 79 6.60 12.98 20.78
CA ALA A 79 5.95 14.21 20.30
C ALA A 79 5.15 13.99 19.00
N ASP A 80 5.54 13.02 18.18
CA ASP A 80 4.90 12.68 16.91
C ASP A 80 3.77 11.64 17.05
N GLY A 81 3.58 11.15 18.28
CA GLY A 81 2.53 10.19 18.62
C GLY A 81 2.94 8.73 18.52
N PHE A 82 4.23 8.43 18.37
CA PHE A 82 4.77 7.08 18.28
C PHE A 82 5.21 6.53 19.63
N ARG A 83 5.05 5.22 19.81
CA ARG A 83 5.59 4.46 20.95
C ARG A 83 6.85 3.72 20.58
N GLY A 84 6.97 3.33 19.32
CA GLY A 84 8.13 2.66 18.78
C GLY A 84 7.78 1.53 17.82
N ALA A 85 8.82 0.94 17.22
CA ALA A 85 8.69 -0.25 16.42
C ALA A 85 9.16 -1.50 17.17
N VAL A 86 8.51 -2.63 16.87
CA VAL A 86 9.02 -3.98 17.11
C VAL A 86 9.68 -4.42 15.82
N LEU A 87 10.95 -4.72 15.87
CA LEU A 87 11.73 -5.21 14.73
C LEU A 87 11.82 -6.73 14.79
N LEU A 88 11.41 -7.41 13.74
CA LEU A 88 11.66 -8.83 13.53
C LEU A 88 13.01 -8.98 12.81
N ALA A 89 13.97 -9.63 13.43
CA ALA A 89 15.24 -9.99 12.81
C ALA A 89 15.01 -10.91 11.58
N PRO A 90 15.98 -11.04 10.67
CA PRO A 90 15.86 -11.99 9.57
C PRO A 90 15.59 -13.40 10.09
N GLY A 91 14.69 -14.13 9.45
CA GLY A 91 14.37 -15.51 9.77
C GLY A 91 12.90 -15.85 9.63
N ARG A 92 12.56 -17.06 10.00
CA ARG A 92 11.21 -17.62 9.85
C ARG A 92 10.51 -17.71 11.20
N TYR A 93 9.35 -17.11 11.29
CA TYR A 93 8.51 -17.00 12.48
C TYR A 93 7.24 -17.80 12.27
N VAL A 94 7.15 -18.98 12.82
CA VAL A 94 5.94 -19.78 12.80
C VAL A 94 4.89 -19.12 13.69
N CYS A 95 3.73 -18.80 13.16
CA CYS A 95 2.64 -18.16 13.90
C CYS A 95 1.33 -18.91 13.66
N ASN A 96 0.74 -19.43 14.73
CA ASN A 96 -0.50 -20.20 14.67
C ASN A 96 -1.74 -19.34 14.97
N ARG A 97 -1.57 -18.05 15.27
CA ARG A 97 -2.63 -17.07 15.56
C ARG A 97 -2.22 -15.69 15.06
N SER A 98 -3.17 -14.78 15.04
CA SER A 98 -2.97 -13.40 14.63
C SER A 98 -2.05 -12.64 15.57
N LEU A 99 -1.14 -11.85 15.00
CA LEU A 99 -0.44 -10.78 15.70
C LEU A 99 -1.32 -9.53 15.69
N GLN A 100 -1.47 -8.87 16.84
CA GLN A 100 -2.41 -7.78 17.00
C GLN A 100 -1.73 -6.50 17.47
N ILE A 101 -1.94 -5.41 16.74
CA ILE A 101 -1.61 -4.06 17.16
C ILE A 101 -2.93 -3.38 17.57
N MET A 102 -3.09 -3.09 18.87
CA MET A 102 -4.34 -2.55 19.42
C MET A 102 -4.15 -1.16 20.03
N THR A 103 -2.96 -0.60 19.92
CA THR A 103 -2.59 0.67 20.58
C THR A 103 -1.94 1.61 19.55
N ASP A 104 -2.27 2.90 19.63
CA ASP A 104 -1.68 3.93 18.77
C ASP A 104 -0.15 3.96 18.83
N GLY A 105 0.45 4.32 17.71
CA GLY A 105 1.87 4.66 17.65
C GLY A 105 2.81 3.45 17.65
N VAL A 106 2.31 2.26 17.33
CA VAL A 106 3.08 1.02 17.31
C VAL A 106 3.30 0.57 15.88
N VAL A 107 4.54 0.20 15.55
CA VAL A 107 4.93 -0.33 14.24
C VAL A 107 5.49 -1.73 14.39
N LEU A 108 5.03 -2.64 13.54
CA LEU A 108 5.66 -3.96 13.36
C LEU A 108 6.49 -3.92 12.08
N ARG A 109 7.79 -4.07 12.23
CA ARG A 109 8.75 -4.02 11.11
C ARG A 109 9.54 -5.30 11.01
N GLY A 110 9.62 -5.86 9.80
CA GLY A 110 10.57 -6.90 9.46
C GLY A 110 11.90 -6.33 8.95
N SER A 111 12.80 -7.24 8.61
CA SER A 111 14.14 -6.94 8.07
C SER A 111 14.22 -7.18 6.56
N GLY A 112 13.10 -7.20 5.89
CA GLY A 112 12.95 -7.39 4.45
C GLY A 112 11.77 -8.28 4.10
N SER A 113 11.21 -8.08 2.91
CA SER A 113 10.03 -8.80 2.40
C SER A 113 10.37 -9.98 1.48
N ASP A 114 11.64 -10.23 1.21
CA ASP A 114 12.11 -11.39 0.47
C ASP A 114 12.26 -12.63 1.38
N PRO A 115 12.54 -13.83 0.83
CA PRO A 115 12.69 -15.04 1.63
C PRO A 115 13.85 -15.03 2.63
N SER A 116 14.84 -14.14 2.47
CA SER A 116 15.97 -13.98 3.39
C SER A 116 15.70 -12.94 4.48
N GLY A 117 14.63 -12.17 4.37
CA GLY A 117 14.19 -11.21 5.36
C GLY A 117 13.41 -11.84 6.50
N SER A 118 12.39 -11.15 7.01
CA SER A 118 11.54 -11.64 8.09
C SER A 118 10.28 -12.28 7.53
N VAL A 119 10.13 -13.58 7.75
CA VAL A 119 9.05 -14.38 7.16
C VAL A 119 8.10 -14.86 8.25
N ILE A 120 6.88 -14.40 8.24
CA ILE A 120 5.79 -14.96 9.06
C ILE A 120 5.22 -16.17 8.33
N VAL A 121 5.35 -17.34 8.94
CA VAL A 121 4.83 -18.60 8.42
C VAL A 121 3.54 -18.94 9.16
N MET A 122 2.42 -18.86 8.46
CA MET A 122 1.11 -19.10 9.06
C MET A 122 0.83 -20.59 9.20
N THR A 123 0.40 -21.01 10.38
CA THR A 123 0.03 -22.39 10.70
C THR A 123 -1.24 -22.42 11.55
N GLY A 124 -1.66 -23.58 11.99
CA GLY A 124 -2.84 -23.74 12.86
C GLY A 124 -4.16 -23.48 12.14
N ASP A 125 -5.16 -23.05 12.89
CA ASP A 125 -6.46 -22.66 12.35
C ASP A 125 -6.35 -21.41 11.48
N LYS A 126 -7.24 -21.29 10.49
CA LYS A 126 -7.22 -20.14 9.57
C LYS A 126 -7.50 -18.83 10.31
N HIS A 127 -6.61 -17.87 10.12
CA HIS A 127 -6.63 -16.57 10.79
C HIS A 127 -6.03 -15.47 9.91
N THR A 128 -6.05 -14.25 10.38
CA THR A 128 -5.30 -13.12 9.77
C THR A 128 -3.91 -13.07 10.36
N ALA A 129 -2.86 -13.01 9.55
CA ALA A 129 -1.48 -12.95 10.07
C ALA A 129 -1.28 -11.73 10.98
N ILE A 130 -1.66 -10.53 10.51
CA ILE A 130 -1.49 -9.28 11.26
C ILE A 130 -2.78 -8.47 11.23
N VAL A 131 -3.23 -8.08 12.42
CA VAL A 131 -4.42 -7.24 12.62
C VAL A 131 -4.04 -5.96 13.32
N VAL A 132 -4.32 -4.83 12.69
CA VAL A 132 -4.20 -3.49 13.26
C VAL A 132 -5.61 -2.98 13.52
N ASN A 133 -6.09 -3.12 14.75
CA ASN A 133 -7.43 -2.73 15.17
C ASN A 133 -7.50 -2.67 16.69
N ASN A 134 -8.15 -1.68 17.26
CA ASN A 134 -8.33 -1.51 18.69
C ASN A 134 -9.44 -2.38 19.34
N GLY A 135 -9.95 -3.38 18.61
CA GLY A 135 -11.03 -4.24 19.08
C GLY A 135 -12.42 -3.57 19.10
N ILE A 136 -12.49 -2.26 18.92
CA ILE A 136 -13.75 -1.58 18.71
C ILE A 136 -14.27 -2.07 17.35
N ARG A 137 -15.45 -2.69 17.34
CA ARG A 137 -16.18 -2.94 16.12
C ARG A 137 -16.43 -1.58 15.46
N GLN A 138 -15.40 -1.08 14.79
CA GLN A 138 -15.66 -0.06 13.79
C GLN A 138 -16.69 -0.70 12.88
N ARG A 139 -17.71 0.03 12.51
CA ARG A 139 -18.58 -0.34 11.40
C ARG A 139 -17.67 -0.39 10.16
N ALA A 140 -16.77 -1.37 10.20
CA ALA A 140 -15.71 -1.54 9.24
C ALA A 140 -16.39 -1.72 7.92
N GLY A 141 -16.34 -0.69 7.15
CA GLY A 141 -16.60 -0.74 5.76
C GLY A 141 -17.97 -0.74 5.26
N ASN A 142 -18.93 -0.89 6.03
CA ASN A 142 -20.28 -0.70 5.56
C ASN A 142 -20.71 0.73 5.91
N ARG A 143 -20.43 1.67 5.00
CA ARG A 143 -20.85 3.06 5.13
C ARG A 143 -22.37 3.23 4.95
N LEU A 144 -23.10 2.12 4.95
CA LEU A 144 -24.54 2.07 5.06
C LEU A 144 -24.92 2.07 6.54
N GLY A 145 -25.07 3.26 7.11
CA GLY A 145 -25.46 3.44 8.50
C GLY A 145 -26.96 3.36 8.74
N GLU A 146 -27.34 3.35 10.00
CA GLU A 146 -28.69 3.65 10.48
C GLU A 146 -28.61 4.93 11.29
N ALA A 147 -29.66 5.75 11.27
CA ALA A 147 -29.73 6.94 12.11
C ALA A 147 -29.76 6.51 13.58
N ALA A 148 -28.94 7.12 14.42
CA ALA A 148 -29.04 6.96 15.87
C ALA A 148 -30.20 7.83 16.38
N PRO A 149 -31.11 7.29 17.22
CA PRO A 149 -32.31 8.02 17.64
C PRO A 149 -32.05 9.33 18.38
N ASP A 150 -30.93 9.41 19.11
CA ASP A 150 -30.60 10.54 20.00
C ASP A 150 -29.48 11.45 19.47
N GLU A 151 -29.14 11.31 18.19
CA GLU A 151 -28.02 12.02 17.61
C GLU A 151 -28.41 13.40 17.08
N LYS A 152 -27.76 14.45 17.59
CA LYS A 152 -28.00 15.81 17.09
C LYS A 152 -27.51 15.92 15.64
N SER A 153 -28.44 16.05 14.71
CA SER A 153 -28.18 16.23 13.30
C SER A 153 -28.57 17.64 12.83
N ILE A 154 -27.79 18.17 11.91
CA ILE A 154 -28.02 19.48 11.29
C ILE A 154 -28.45 19.25 9.83
N LYS A 155 -29.55 19.87 9.44
CA LYS A 155 -30.08 19.74 8.08
C LYS A 155 -29.17 20.44 7.06
N VAL A 156 -28.86 19.75 5.95
CA VAL A 156 -28.26 20.34 4.76
C VAL A 156 -29.38 20.98 3.93
N THR A 157 -29.21 22.23 3.52
CA THR A 157 -30.25 23.03 2.88
C THR A 157 -30.13 23.14 1.38
N ASP A 158 -29.01 22.71 0.80
CA ASP A 158 -28.82 22.70 -0.65
C ASP A 158 -29.84 21.81 -1.35
N LYS A 159 -30.39 22.29 -2.46
CA LYS A 159 -31.25 21.48 -3.32
C LYS A 159 -30.49 20.47 -4.14
N TYR A 160 -29.26 20.78 -4.47
CA TYR A 160 -28.32 19.90 -5.14
C TYR A 160 -26.88 20.23 -4.77
N ILE A 161 -26.12 19.23 -4.38
CA ILE A 161 -24.67 19.35 -4.19
C ILE A 161 -24.00 18.46 -5.24
N PRO A 162 -23.21 19.03 -6.15
CA PRO A 162 -22.56 18.25 -7.19
C PRO A 162 -21.40 17.40 -6.64
N ALA A 163 -21.14 16.28 -7.29
CA ALA A 163 -19.92 15.50 -7.06
C ALA A 163 -18.69 16.37 -7.37
N GLY A 164 -17.71 16.34 -6.48
CA GLY A 164 -16.51 17.18 -6.54
C GLY A 164 -16.63 18.49 -5.76
N SER A 165 -17.73 18.75 -5.08
CA SER A 165 -17.91 19.96 -4.26
C SER A 165 -17.11 19.88 -2.95
N TYR A 166 -16.44 20.99 -2.61
CA TYR A 166 -15.85 21.25 -1.29
C TYR A 166 -16.78 22.04 -0.35
N ARG A 167 -18.01 22.33 -0.79
CA ARG A 167 -18.91 23.23 -0.05
C ARG A 167 -20.30 22.63 0.05
N LEU A 168 -20.93 22.86 1.17
CA LEU A 168 -22.36 22.60 1.40
C LEU A 168 -22.92 23.63 2.37
N THR A 169 -24.22 23.84 2.31
CA THR A 169 -24.93 24.81 3.15
C THR A 169 -25.79 24.07 4.18
N VAL A 170 -25.75 24.51 5.41
CA VAL A 170 -26.52 23.93 6.52
C VAL A 170 -27.49 24.92 7.13
N ALA A 171 -28.51 24.40 7.81
CA ALA A 171 -29.52 25.23 8.44
C ALA A 171 -28.98 26.04 9.64
N ASP A 172 -28.01 25.48 10.34
CA ASP A 172 -27.45 26.06 11.54
C ASP A 172 -25.96 25.67 11.69
N VAL A 173 -25.09 26.63 11.93
CA VAL A 173 -23.67 26.43 12.16
C VAL A 173 -23.30 26.56 13.64
N SER A 174 -24.25 26.86 14.52
CA SER A 174 -23.99 26.95 15.95
C SER A 174 -23.50 25.62 16.50
N GLY A 175 -22.37 25.65 17.22
CA GLY A 175 -21.74 24.44 17.73
C GLY A 175 -20.87 23.68 16.74
N LEU A 176 -20.62 24.24 15.53
CA LEU A 176 -19.62 23.74 14.59
C LEU A 176 -18.35 24.58 14.68
N SER A 177 -17.20 23.94 14.53
CA SER A 177 -15.88 24.58 14.53
C SER A 177 -15.02 24.06 13.39
N VAL A 178 -14.13 24.91 12.90
CA VAL A 178 -13.05 24.47 12.00
C VAL A 178 -12.22 23.39 12.69
N GLY A 179 -11.97 22.30 11.99
CA GLY A 179 -11.29 21.12 12.53
C GLY A 179 -12.22 20.00 13.01
N ASP A 180 -13.51 20.27 13.16
CA ASP A 180 -14.47 19.22 13.52
C ASP A 180 -14.53 18.12 12.45
N ASN A 181 -14.50 16.87 12.90
CA ASN A 181 -14.86 15.73 12.08
C ASN A 181 -16.37 15.62 12.00
N ILE A 182 -16.87 15.48 10.80
CA ILE A 182 -18.28 15.42 10.51
C ILE A 182 -18.63 14.23 9.63
N GLU A 183 -19.84 13.74 9.76
CA GLU A 183 -20.46 12.81 8.83
C GLU A 183 -21.56 13.54 8.05
N ILE A 184 -21.48 13.46 6.72
CA ILE A 184 -22.56 13.90 5.83
C ILE A 184 -23.33 12.66 5.47
N ARG A 185 -24.63 12.64 5.81
CA ARG A 185 -25.50 11.47 5.72
C ARG A 185 -26.55 11.67 4.66
N LYS A 186 -26.48 10.87 3.60
CA LYS A 186 -27.42 10.83 2.50
C LYS A 186 -28.41 9.68 2.74
N PRO A 187 -29.70 9.96 2.99
CA PRO A 187 -30.66 8.90 3.20
C PRO A 187 -30.96 8.14 1.91
N VAL A 188 -31.07 6.82 2.02
CA VAL A 188 -31.52 5.94 0.96
C VAL A 188 -33.06 5.88 1.03
N THR A 189 -33.73 6.43 0.03
CA THR A 189 -35.19 6.47 -0.03
C THR A 189 -35.73 5.55 -1.12
N GLU A 190 -36.98 5.15 -1.03
CA GLU A 190 -37.64 4.39 -2.09
C GLU A 190 -37.64 5.16 -3.42
N LYS A 191 -37.76 6.50 -3.38
CA LYS A 191 -37.68 7.34 -4.59
C LYS A 191 -36.32 7.20 -5.28
N TRP A 192 -35.23 7.23 -4.50
CA TRP A 192 -33.88 7.09 -5.03
C TRP A 192 -33.66 5.70 -5.59
N ILE A 193 -34.05 4.64 -4.86
CA ILE A 193 -33.95 3.24 -5.31
C ILE A 193 -34.70 3.05 -6.65
N LYS A 194 -35.92 3.58 -6.76
CA LYS A 194 -36.70 3.54 -8.00
C LYS A 194 -36.03 4.31 -9.14
N TYR A 195 -35.53 5.52 -8.86
CA TYR A 195 -34.78 6.30 -9.82
C TYR A 195 -33.56 5.56 -10.36
N MET A 196 -32.85 4.88 -9.48
CA MET A 196 -31.68 4.06 -9.82
C MET A 196 -32.04 2.75 -10.53
N LYS A 197 -33.33 2.45 -10.70
CA LYS A 197 -33.87 1.21 -11.31
C LYS A 197 -33.37 -0.03 -10.57
N MET A 198 -33.39 0.03 -9.24
CA MET A 198 -32.95 -1.04 -8.35
C MET A 198 -34.07 -1.65 -7.49
N ASN A 199 -35.33 -1.33 -7.81
CA ASN A 199 -36.51 -1.82 -7.08
C ASN A 199 -37.15 -3.07 -7.67
N ASP A 200 -36.58 -3.63 -8.73
CA ASP A 200 -37.14 -4.75 -9.51
C ASP A 200 -36.16 -5.94 -9.63
N LEU A 201 -35.21 -6.05 -8.72
CA LEU A 201 -34.23 -7.12 -8.75
C LEU A 201 -34.89 -8.45 -8.33
N VAL A 202 -34.79 -9.46 -9.20
CA VAL A 202 -35.32 -10.81 -8.96
C VAL A 202 -34.27 -11.83 -9.35
N ARG A 203 -34.11 -12.87 -8.53
CA ARG A 203 -33.28 -14.04 -8.84
C ARG A 203 -34.00 -15.32 -8.43
N ASP A 204 -34.11 -16.24 -9.36
CA ASP A 204 -34.79 -17.53 -9.13
C ASP A 204 -36.20 -17.36 -8.54
N GLY A 205 -36.98 -16.39 -9.08
CA GLY A 205 -38.32 -16.03 -8.63
C GLY A 205 -38.40 -15.31 -7.30
N LYS A 206 -37.27 -15.02 -6.63
CA LYS A 206 -37.22 -14.33 -5.34
C LYS A 206 -36.77 -12.88 -5.49
N PRO A 207 -37.50 -11.90 -4.89
CA PRO A 207 -37.05 -10.52 -4.84
C PRO A 207 -35.69 -10.40 -4.14
N GLN A 208 -34.84 -9.53 -4.68
CA GLN A 208 -33.53 -9.18 -4.11
C GLN A 208 -33.53 -7.71 -3.73
N THR A 209 -32.81 -7.37 -2.69
CA THR A 209 -32.67 -5.99 -2.22
C THR A 209 -31.29 -5.46 -2.53
N TRP A 210 -31.22 -4.35 -3.27
CA TRP A 210 -29.97 -3.62 -3.49
C TRP A 210 -29.51 -2.94 -2.20
N ILE A 211 -30.13 -1.87 -1.80
CA ILE A 211 -29.93 -1.20 -0.51
C ILE A 211 -31.32 -1.00 0.11
N LYS A 212 -31.46 -1.36 1.38
CA LYS A 212 -32.73 -1.19 2.07
C LYS A 212 -33.02 0.31 2.28
N ALA A 213 -34.23 0.75 1.97
CA ALA A 213 -34.67 2.09 2.31
C ALA A 213 -34.60 2.35 3.83
N GLY A 214 -34.30 3.57 4.22
CA GLY A 214 -34.02 3.94 5.61
C GLY A 214 -32.55 3.79 6.02
N ARG A 215 -31.70 3.17 5.19
CA ARG A 215 -30.24 3.19 5.38
C ARG A 215 -29.69 4.57 4.98
N GLN A 216 -28.45 4.84 5.37
CA GLN A 216 -27.75 6.08 5.04
C GLN A 216 -26.40 5.79 4.40
N LEU A 217 -26.06 6.56 3.37
CA LEU A 217 -24.71 6.64 2.83
C LEU A 217 -23.96 7.73 3.58
N ILE A 218 -22.83 7.39 4.16
CA ILE A 218 -22.09 8.26 5.09
C ILE A 218 -20.78 8.67 4.46
N ALA A 219 -20.53 9.98 4.35
CA ALA A 219 -19.27 10.56 3.95
C ALA A 219 -18.61 11.27 5.14
N GLU A 220 -17.48 10.79 5.60
CA GLU A 220 -16.70 11.45 6.65
C GLU A 220 -15.85 12.56 6.06
N ARG A 221 -15.89 13.74 6.68
CA ARG A 221 -15.12 14.93 6.27
C ARG A 221 -14.63 15.68 7.51
N THR A 222 -13.73 16.63 7.29
CA THR A 222 -13.31 17.59 8.32
C THR A 222 -13.68 18.99 7.84
N ILE A 223 -14.17 19.83 8.73
CA ILE A 223 -14.48 21.23 8.43
C ILE A 223 -13.16 22.00 8.27
N ALA A 224 -12.95 22.55 7.08
CA ALA A 224 -11.80 23.40 6.76
C ALA A 224 -12.12 24.90 6.94
N GLY A 225 -13.39 25.28 6.86
CA GLY A 225 -13.85 26.66 7.02
C GLY A 225 -15.36 26.75 7.19
N ILE A 226 -15.80 27.87 7.75
CA ILE A 226 -17.22 28.22 7.91
C ILE A 226 -17.42 29.63 7.40
N GLU A 227 -18.30 29.82 6.42
CA GLU A 227 -18.60 31.10 5.76
C GLU A 227 -20.12 31.33 5.78
N GLY A 228 -20.61 32.06 6.76
CA GLY A 228 -22.04 32.13 7.03
C GLY A 228 -22.60 30.74 7.34
N ASN A 229 -23.60 30.30 6.63
CA ASN A 229 -24.15 28.94 6.76
C ASN A 229 -23.48 27.91 5.82
N THR A 230 -22.43 28.30 5.10
CA THR A 230 -21.69 27.41 4.22
C THR A 230 -20.50 26.79 4.95
N ILE A 231 -20.45 25.46 4.93
CA ILE A 231 -19.34 24.66 5.42
C ILE A 231 -18.38 24.40 4.26
N VAL A 232 -17.09 24.69 4.47
CA VAL A 232 -16.00 24.32 3.57
C VAL A 232 -15.37 23.05 4.07
N LEU A 233 -15.24 22.05 3.20
CA LEU A 233 -14.71 20.72 3.51
C LEU A 233 -13.23 20.60 3.17
N SER A 234 -12.47 19.87 3.97
CA SER A 234 -11.05 19.59 3.68
C SER A 234 -10.86 18.63 2.50
N VAL A 235 -11.86 17.80 2.18
CA VAL A 235 -11.86 16.80 1.11
C VAL A 235 -13.18 16.92 0.35
N PRO A 236 -13.19 16.87 -0.99
CA PRO A 236 -14.43 17.04 -1.76
C PRO A 236 -15.39 15.87 -1.52
N LEU A 237 -16.68 16.14 -1.75
CA LEU A 237 -17.69 15.10 -1.80
C LEU A 237 -17.53 14.30 -3.10
N VAL A 238 -17.59 12.97 -2.99
CA VAL A 238 -17.39 12.05 -4.13
C VAL A 238 -18.70 11.58 -4.76
N ASP A 239 -19.81 11.85 -4.10
CA ASP A 239 -21.16 11.59 -4.61
C ASP A 239 -21.93 12.91 -4.77
N SER A 240 -22.99 12.91 -5.54
CA SER A 240 -23.94 14.02 -5.63
C SER A 240 -25.09 13.84 -4.64
N TYR A 241 -25.63 14.95 -4.16
CA TYR A 241 -26.75 14.97 -3.22
C TYR A 241 -27.89 15.75 -3.84
N ASP A 242 -28.99 15.08 -4.12
CA ASP A 242 -30.18 15.68 -4.73
C ASP A 242 -31.35 15.59 -3.75
N ALA A 243 -31.79 16.76 -3.24
CA ALA A 243 -32.86 16.86 -2.26
C ALA A 243 -34.17 16.23 -2.78
N LYS A 244 -34.38 16.20 -4.10
CA LYS A 244 -35.53 15.55 -4.73
C LYS A 244 -35.62 14.06 -4.41
N PHE A 245 -34.47 13.39 -4.29
CA PHE A 245 -34.41 11.96 -4.04
C PHE A 245 -34.10 11.59 -2.58
N THR A 246 -33.63 12.54 -1.79
CA THR A 246 -33.33 12.33 -0.36
C THR A 246 -34.49 12.83 0.54
N ASP A 247 -35.61 13.19 -0.02
CA ASP A 247 -36.76 13.81 0.69
C ASP A 247 -36.35 15.03 1.53
N ASP A 248 -35.33 15.77 1.04
CA ASP A 248 -34.77 16.96 1.72
C ASP A 248 -34.17 16.64 3.12
N ASN A 249 -33.72 15.41 3.32
CA ASN A 249 -33.26 14.89 4.61
C ASN A 249 -31.76 14.51 4.63
N THR A 250 -30.94 15.10 3.77
CA THR A 250 -29.48 15.02 3.95
C THR A 250 -29.07 15.80 5.19
N THR A 251 -28.27 15.19 6.05
CA THR A 251 -27.87 15.76 7.34
C THR A 251 -26.37 15.76 7.53
N LEU A 252 -25.90 16.64 8.43
CA LEU A 252 -24.54 16.71 8.95
C LEU A 252 -24.58 16.39 10.44
N VAL A 253 -23.63 15.54 10.87
CA VAL A 253 -23.47 15.15 12.28
C VAL A 253 -22.03 15.31 12.68
N VAL A 254 -21.78 15.89 13.87
CA VAL A 254 -20.42 15.98 14.42
C VAL A 254 -19.97 14.61 14.95
N ALA A 255 -18.78 14.16 14.52
CA ALA A 255 -18.24 12.83 14.79
C ALA A 255 -16.82 12.87 15.40
N ASN A 256 -16.54 13.83 16.27
CA ASN A 256 -15.23 14.01 16.91
C ASN A 256 -14.84 12.86 17.86
N ASN A 257 -15.81 12.11 18.33
CA ASN A 257 -15.63 11.03 19.32
C ASN A 257 -15.35 9.65 18.72
N VAL A 258 -15.19 9.56 17.39
CA VAL A 258 -14.86 8.28 16.73
C VAL A 258 -13.45 7.85 17.15
N GLN A 259 -13.39 6.73 17.85
CA GLN A 259 -12.14 6.14 18.32
C GLN A 259 -11.54 5.26 17.24
N ARG A 260 -10.39 5.65 16.68
CA ARG A 260 -9.60 4.85 15.72
C ARG A 260 -8.15 4.79 16.15
N LEU A 261 -7.51 3.69 15.85
CA LEU A 261 -6.05 3.61 15.96
C LEU A 261 -5.41 4.64 15.03
N ARG A 262 -4.32 5.25 15.51
CA ARG A 262 -3.54 6.23 14.76
C ARG A 262 -2.07 5.90 14.79
N GLN A 263 -1.34 6.31 13.75
CA GLN A 263 0.11 6.21 13.69
C GLN A 263 0.63 4.77 13.87
N CYS A 264 -0.09 3.80 13.29
CA CYS A 264 0.33 2.40 13.27
C CYS A 264 0.83 2.01 11.89
N GLY A 265 1.86 1.18 11.85
CA GLY A 265 2.47 0.70 10.62
C GLY A 265 2.83 -0.79 10.65
N VAL A 266 2.80 -1.41 9.47
CA VAL A 266 3.30 -2.77 9.24
C VAL A 266 4.19 -2.71 8.01
N GLU A 267 5.45 -3.15 8.13
CA GLU A 267 6.40 -2.91 7.05
C GLU A 267 7.54 -3.92 6.96
N ASN A 268 8.11 -4.04 5.77
CA ASN A 268 9.35 -4.78 5.47
C ASN A 268 9.30 -6.27 5.89
N LEU A 269 8.25 -7.00 5.52
CA LEU A 269 8.12 -8.41 5.90
C LEU A 269 7.42 -9.27 4.84
N ARG A 270 7.59 -10.56 4.98
CA ARG A 270 6.97 -11.58 4.14
C ARG A 270 5.97 -12.40 4.95
N ILE A 271 4.83 -12.71 4.36
CA ILE A 271 3.79 -13.55 4.97
C ILE A 271 3.55 -14.75 4.04
N GLU A 272 3.67 -15.94 4.56
CA GLU A 272 3.42 -17.17 3.83
C GLU A 272 2.34 -17.99 4.51
N SER A 273 1.32 -18.39 3.77
CA SER A 273 0.32 -19.35 4.22
C SER A 273 0.41 -20.66 3.42
N PRO A 274 -0.13 -21.76 3.95
CA PRO A 274 -0.39 -22.93 3.13
C PRO A 274 -1.32 -22.57 1.97
N ALA A 275 -1.14 -23.23 0.82
CA ALA A 275 -2.08 -23.12 -0.28
C ALA A 275 -3.49 -23.55 0.17
N GLN A 276 -4.50 -22.81 -0.25
CA GLN A 276 -5.86 -23.02 0.25
C GLN A 276 -6.88 -22.97 -0.89
N ALA A 277 -7.96 -23.70 -0.73
CA ALA A 277 -9.12 -23.63 -1.61
C ALA A 277 -10.17 -22.68 -1.01
N VAL A 278 -10.75 -21.84 -1.85
CA VAL A 278 -11.88 -20.99 -1.42
C VAL A 278 -13.11 -21.87 -1.25
N ASN A 279 -13.75 -21.73 -0.09
CA ASN A 279 -15.04 -22.31 0.16
C ASN A 279 -15.93 -21.25 0.82
N HIS A 280 -17.08 -21.00 0.23
CA HIS A 280 -18.08 -20.09 0.80
C HIS A 280 -18.39 -20.47 2.26
N GLY A 281 -18.31 -19.49 3.14
CA GLY A 281 -18.63 -19.62 4.56
C GLY A 281 -17.53 -20.23 5.44
N LYS A 282 -16.35 -20.52 4.90
CA LYS A 282 -15.19 -20.94 5.70
C LYS A 282 -14.18 -19.82 5.87
N ALA A 283 -13.50 -19.82 7.03
CA ALA A 283 -12.38 -18.93 7.28
C ALA A 283 -11.24 -19.18 6.28
N LEU A 284 -10.45 -18.15 6.04
CA LEU A 284 -9.28 -18.17 5.17
C LEU A 284 -8.04 -17.70 5.94
N TYR A 285 -6.86 -17.99 5.43
CA TYR A 285 -5.64 -17.30 5.84
C TYR A 285 -5.57 -15.97 5.12
N TYR A 286 -5.74 -14.88 5.86
CA TYR A 286 -5.62 -13.50 5.38
C TYR A 286 -4.25 -12.95 5.74
N ALA A 287 -3.66 -12.07 4.93
CA ALA A 287 -2.36 -11.49 5.27
C ALA A 287 -2.49 -10.33 6.27
N LEU A 288 -3.25 -9.29 5.94
CA LEU A 288 -3.31 -8.06 6.71
C LEU A 288 -4.74 -7.52 6.80
N ARG A 289 -5.12 -7.11 7.99
CA ARG A 289 -6.27 -6.26 8.24
C ARG A 289 -5.82 -5.01 8.99
N ILE A 290 -5.96 -3.85 8.37
CA ILE A 290 -5.57 -2.58 8.95
C ILE A 290 -6.76 -1.61 8.97
N TYR A 291 -7.18 -1.22 10.18
CA TYR A 291 -8.30 -0.33 10.42
C TYR A 291 -7.87 0.81 11.32
N GLY A 292 -7.81 2.00 10.77
CA GLY A 292 -7.30 3.14 11.52
C GLY A 292 -7.42 4.47 10.80
N GLU A 293 -6.66 5.41 11.27
CA GLU A 293 -6.50 6.74 10.72
C GLU A 293 -5.02 7.13 10.76
N ASP A 294 -4.49 7.68 9.69
CA ASP A 294 -3.06 7.98 9.58
C ASP A 294 -2.19 6.73 9.87
N CYS A 295 -2.52 5.63 9.22
CA CYS A 295 -1.82 4.36 9.31
C CYS A 295 -1.22 3.97 7.95
N TRP A 296 -0.32 2.99 7.94
CA TRP A 296 0.30 2.52 6.70
C TRP A 296 0.69 1.05 6.75
N ALA A 297 0.86 0.49 5.56
CA ALA A 297 1.61 -0.73 5.36
C ALA A 297 2.49 -0.55 4.13
N LYS A 298 3.73 -1.04 4.17
CA LYS A 298 4.67 -0.93 3.05
C LYS A 298 5.61 -2.11 2.96
N ASP A 299 6.04 -2.43 1.74
CA ASP A 299 7.02 -3.47 1.44
C ASP A 299 6.67 -4.80 2.11
N ILE A 300 5.56 -5.37 1.67
CA ILE A 300 5.04 -6.65 2.16
C ILE A 300 4.83 -7.59 0.99
N ASN A 301 5.37 -8.80 1.08
CA ASN A 301 5.09 -9.89 0.15
C ASN A 301 4.20 -10.94 0.84
N ALA A 302 3.00 -11.18 0.30
CA ALA A 302 2.06 -12.16 0.81
C ALA A 302 1.89 -13.32 -0.18
N LEU A 303 2.18 -14.55 0.27
CA LEU A 303 2.11 -15.75 -0.54
C LEU A 303 0.97 -16.66 -0.10
N GLU A 304 0.18 -17.12 -1.07
CA GLU A 304 -0.92 -18.06 -0.92
C GLU A 304 -2.04 -17.62 0.03
N THR A 305 -1.97 -16.44 0.62
CA THR A 305 -3.09 -15.86 1.37
C THR A 305 -4.25 -15.56 0.42
N MET A 306 -5.46 -15.50 0.94
CA MET A 306 -6.67 -15.17 0.18
C MET A 306 -7.42 -14.03 0.84
N GLU A 307 -8.13 -13.21 0.06
CA GLU A 307 -8.68 -11.93 0.54
C GLU A 307 -7.62 -11.19 1.34
N SER A 308 -6.43 -11.12 0.76
CA SER A 308 -5.17 -10.94 1.47
C SER A 308 -5.12 -9.65 2.27
N ILE A 309 -5.57 -8.54 1.68
CA ILE A 309 -5.39 -7.20 2.24
C ILE A 309 -6.74 -6.51 2.44
N GLY A 310 -7.17 -6.39 3.67
CA GLY A 310 -8.30 -5.55 4.07
C GLY A 310 -7.82 -4.26 4.71
N VAL A 311 -8.33 -3.13 4.23
CA VAL A 311 -8.00 -1.82 4.76
C VAL A 311 -9.25 -0.99 4.99
N GLY A 312 -9.35 -0.32 6.13
CA GLY A 312 -10.50 0.51 6.47
C GLY A 312 -10.15 1.70 7.35
N GLY A 313 -11.03 2.68 7.34
CA GLY A 313 -10.84 3.96 8.01
C GLY A 313 -10.51 5.08 7.04
N ARG A 314 -9.55 5.92 7.36
CA ARG A 314 -9.21 7.05 6.49
C ARG A 314 -7.73 7.44 6.57
N ARG A 315 -7.23 8.09 5.53
CA ARG A 315 -5.84 8.57 5.41
C ARG A 315 -4.81 7.45 5.63
N ILE A 316 -4.98 6.38 4.84
CA ILE A 316 -4.14 5.20 4.90
C ILE A 316 -3.37 5.06 3.60
N THR A 317 -2.09 4.75 3.68
CA THR A 317 -1.26 4.38 2.53
C THR A 317 -0.86 2.90 2.62
N LEU A 318 -1.12 2.17 1.55
CA LEU A 318 -0.54 0.86 1.27
C LEU A 318 0.46 1.01 0.13
N GLN A 319 1.72 0.66 0.34
CA GLN A 319 2.77 0.90 -0.65
C GLN A 319 3.60 -0.36 -0.87
N GLN A 320 3.85 -0.72 -2.13
CA GLN A 320 4.69 -1.86 -2.50
C GLN A 320 4.29 -3.16 -1.78
N ILE A 321 3.00 -3.46 -1.77
CA ILE A 321 2.48 -4.72 -1.27
C ILE A 321 2.22 -5.64 -2.45
N ASN A 322 2.81 -6.83 -2.43
CA ASN A 322 2.70 -7.82 -3.48
C ASN A 322 2.00 -9.07 -2.97
N VAL A 323 0.91 -9.44 -3.61
CA VAL A 323 0.16 -10.66 -3.31
C VAL A 323 0.39 -11.66 -4.43
N ILE A 324 0.89 -12.84 -4.08
CA ILE A 324 1.19 -13.89 -5.05
C ILE A 324 0.44 -15.15 -4.65
N ARG A 325 -0.41 -15.62 -5.54
CA ARG A 325 -1.09 -16.91 -5.39
C ARG A 325 -0.87 -17.77 -6.61
N ARG A 326 -0.30 -18.93 -6.39
CA ARG A 326 -0.05 -19.93 -7.42
C ARG A 326 -1.09 -21.04 -7.41
N ALA A 327 -1.73 -21.29 -6.26
CA ALA A 327 -2.82 -22.24 -6.16
C ALA A 327 -4.03 -21.74 -6.94
N LEU A 328 -4.56 -22.58 -7.83
CA LEU A 328 -5.72 -22.26 -8.66
C LEU A 328 -6.98 -22.32 -7.81
N HIS A 329 -7.74 -21.24 -7.83
CA HIS A 329 -9.10 -21.24 -7.30
C HIS A 329 -10.09 -21.70 -8.38
N GLN A 330 -10.90 -22.69 -8.05
CA GLN A 330 -11.98 -23.17 -8.91
C GLN A 330 -13.32 -22.98 -8.20
N GLY A 331 -14.09 -22.03 -8.64
CA GLY A 331 -15.39 -21.78 -8.05
C GLY A 331 -16.01 -20.44 -8.46
N ALA A 332 -17.29 -20.31 -8.21
CA ALA A 332 -18.04 -19.09 -8.52
C ALA A 332 -17.72 -17.95 -7.54
N SER A 333 -17.45 -18.30 -6.28
CA SER A 333 -17.06 -17.32 -5.28
C SER A 333 -15.55 -17.08 -5.35
N LYS A 334 -15.17 -15.86 -5.66
CA LYS A 334 -13.78 -15.47 -5.83
C LYS A 334 -13.32 -14.62 -4.66
N PRO A 335 -12.09 -14.82 -4.16
CA PRO A 335 -11.51 -13.91 -3.16
C PRO A 335 -11.16 -12.56 -3.78
N ALA A 336 -11.27 -11.51 -2.99
CA ALA A 336 -10.83 -10.16 -3.34
C ALA A 336 -9.52 -9.86 -2.64
N GLU A 337 -8.42 -9.75 -3.39
CA GLU A 337 -7.09 -9.64 -2.78
C GLU A 337 -6.84 -8.28 -2.14
N PHE A 338 -7.34 -7.19 -2.73
CA PHE A 338 -7.43 -5.90 -2.07
C PHE A 338 -8.90 -5.53 -1.85
N ALA A 339 -9.27 -5.31 -0.60
CA ALA A 339 -10.62 -4.91 -0.20
C ALA A 339 -10.57 -3.60 0.60
N PRO A 340 -10.41 -2.44 -0.06
CA PRO A 340 -10.43 -1.15 0.60
C PRO A 340 -11.85 -0.77 1.03
N ASN A 341 -11.94 -0.20 2.23
CA ASN A 341 -13.18 0.02 2.93
C ASN A 341 -13.14 1.29 3.79
N GLY A 342 -13.28 2.43 3.17
CA GLY A 342 -13.17 3.73 3.82
C GLY A 342 -12.97 4.85 2.82
N GLY A 343 -12.36 5.92 3.26
CA GLY A 343 -12.04 7.08 2.44
C GLY A 343 -10.60 7.54 2.58
N GLN A 344 -10.10 8.30 1.62
CA GLN A 344 -8.72 8.80 1.60
C GLN A 344 -7.67 7.67 1.69
N ILE A 345 -7.87 6.59 0.94
CA ILE A 345 -6.97 5.44 0.90
C ILE A 345 -6.16 5.49 -0.38
N LEU A 346 -4.83 5.43 -0.26
CA LEU A 346 -3.89 5.32 -1.36
C LEU A 346 -3.24 3.93 -1.36
N ILE A 347 -3.36 3.23 -2.48
CA ILE A 347 -2.70 1.94 -2.74
C ILE A 347 -1.74 2.18 -3.90
N ASP A 348 -0.45 2.22 -3.59
CA ASP A 348 0.61 2.73 -4.45
C ASP A 348 1.63 1.65 -4.79
N ARG A 349 1.89 1.44 -6.07
CA ARG A 349 2.90 0.47 -6.55
C ARG A 349 2.72 -0.93 -5.96
N CYS A 350 1.47 -1.34 -5.77
CA CYS A 350 1.11 -2.68 -5.31
C CYS A 350 0.87 -3.62 -6.48
N SER A 351 0.94 -4.92 -6.24
CA SER A 351 0.68 -5.92 -7.26
C SER A 351 -0.07 -7.15 -6.75
N VAL A 352 -0.77 -7.82 -7.66
CA VAL A 352 -1.39 -9.13 -7.43
C VAL A 352 -1.06 -10.04 -8.59
N GLU A 353 -0.63 -11.26 -8.30
CA GLU A 353 -0.47 -12.34 -9.28
C GLU A 353 -1.36 -13.52 -8.89
N GLY A 354 -2.25 -13.93 -9.79
CA GLY A 354 -3.13 -15.08 -9.60
C GLY A 354 -4.33 -15.07 -10.55
N ASP A 355 -4.91 -16.25 -10.75
CA ASP A 355 -6.06 -16.43 -11.63
C ASP A 355 -7.35 -16.68 -10.85
N ASN A 356 -8.48 -16.42 -11.53
CA ASN A 356 -9.84 -16.63 -11.03
C ASN A 356 -10.12 -15.93 -9.69
N ILE A 357 -9.74 -14.67 -9.58
CA ILE A 357 -9.85 -13.82 -8.38
C ILE A 357 -10.45 -12.45 -8.71
N TRP A 358 -10.86 -11.72 -7.70
CA TRP A 358 -10.97 -10.27 -7.77
C TRP A 358 -9.61 -9.68 -7.38
N PHE A 359 -8.97 -8.95 -8.25
CA PHE A 359 -7.78 -8.19 -7.86
C PHE A 359 -8.14 -7.15 -6.80
N VAL A 360 -9.26 -6.47 -7.04
CA VAL A 360 -9.84 -5.47 -6.14
C VAL A 360 -11.35 -5.61 -6.13
N ALA A 361 -11.94 -5.56 -4.95
CA ALA A 361 -13.38 -5.42 -4.81
C ALA A 361 -13.72 -4.43 -3.70
N LEU A 362 -14.59 -3.47 -4.03
CA LEU A 362 -15.09 -2.47 -3.10
C LEU A 362 -16.39 -2.93 -2.47
N GLY A 363 -16.51 -2.76 -1.15
CA GLY A 363 -17.73 -3.07 -0.41
C GLY A 363 -18.84 -2.03 -0.60
N ALA A 364 -19.98 -2.29 0.04
CA ALA A 364 -21.16 -1.44 -0.02
C ALA A 364 -20.94 -0.07 0.62
N GLY A 365 -21.51 0.99 0.01
CA GLY A 365 -21.56 2.32 0.58
C GLY A 365 -20.23 3.03 0.76
N GLN A 366 -19.18 2.61 0.06
CA GLN A 366 -17.88 3.27 0.15
C GLN A 366 -17.93 4.68 -0.40
N THR A 367 -17.34 5.61 0.31
CA THR A 367 -17.24 7.02 -0.10
C THR A 367 -15.78 7.42 -0.14
N GLY A 368 -15.15 7.30 -1.30
CA GLY A 368 -13.74 7.64 -1.50
C GLY A 368 -13.34 9.06 -1.04
N PRO A 369 -12.22 9.55 -1.49
CA PRO A 369 -11.37 9.00 -2.56
C PRO A 369 -10.62 7.72 -2.17
N ILE A 370 -10.60 6.75 -3.08
CA ILE A 370 -9.78 5.55 -3.02
C ILE A 370 -8.97 5.52 -4.31
N VAL A 371 -7.65 5.43 -4.19
CA VAL A 371 -6.72 5.53 -5.32
C VAL A 371 -5.83 4.29 -5.39
N PHE A 372 -5.79 3.66 -6.56
CA PHE A 372 -4.77 2.70 -6.95
C PHE A 372 -3.84 3.39 -7.94
N LEU A 373 -2.60 3.61 -7.51
CA LEU A 373 -1.59 4.34 -8.29
C LEU A 373 -0.47 3.39 -8.74
N ASN A 374 -0.22 3.33 -10.04
CA ASN A 374 0.85 2.51 -10.63
C ASN A 374 0.85 1.05 -10.15
N CYS A 375 -0.33 0.46 -9.99
CA CYS A 375 -0.48 -0.93 -9.57
C CYS A 375 -0.49 -1.87 -10.77
N SER A 376 0.03 -3.09 -10.59
CA SER A 376 0.08 -4.13 -11.64
C SER A 376 -0.58 -5.42 -11.19
N PHE A 377 -1.32 -6.03 -12.11
CA PHE A 377 -2.08 -7.21 -11.83
C PHE A 377 -1.87 -8.25 -12.93
N LYS A 378 -1.40 -9.42 -12.56
CA LYS A 378 -1.10 -10.51 -13.48
C LYS A 378 -2.09 -11.65 -13.26
N GLY A 379 -2.76 -12.05 -14.32
CA GLY A 379 -3.81 -13.08 -14.34
C GLY A 379 -5.10 -12.58 -14.96
N ASN A 380 -6.16 -13.40 -14.88
CA ASN A 380 -7.46 -13.12 -15.49
C ASN A 380 -8.47 -12.44 -14.56
N GLY A 381 -7.99 -11.89 -13.42
CA GLY A 381 -8.82 -11.26 -12.42
C GLY A 381 -9.46 -9.95 -12.87
N ARG A 382 -10.29 -9.39 -12.01
CA ARG A 382 -11.01 -8.15 -12.28
C ARG A 382 -10.91 -7.16 -11.13
N ILE A 383 -11.04 -5.88 -11.46
CA ILE A 383 -11.19 -4.78 -10.51
C ILE A 383 -12.63 -4.28 -10.62
N GLU A 384 -13.36 -4.24 -9.50
CA GLU A 384 -14.74 -3.79 -9.53
C GLU A 384 -15.20 -3.08 -8.26
N GLY A 385 -16.18 -2.16 -8.39
CA GLY A 385 -17.09 -1.83 -7.32
C GLY A 385 -18.04 -3.00 -7.13
N HIS A 386 -17.79 -3.82 -6.12
CA HIS A 386 -18.40 -5.15 -6.02
C HIS A 386 -19.90 -5.11 -5.77
N GLN A 387 -20.37 -4.19 -4.93
CA GLN A 387 -21.77 -4.13 -4.54
C GLN A 387 -22.19 -2.78 -3.94
N ARG A 388 -23.46 -2.48 -4.12
CA ARG A 388 -24.24 -1.52 -3.31
C ARG A 388 -23.57 -0.17 -3.12
N TRP A 389 -23.24 0.47 -4.24
CA TRP A 389 -22.90 1.89 -4.29
C TRP A 389 -21.57 2.27 -3.61
N SER A 390 -20.47 1.94 -4.21
CA SER A 390 -19.19 2.57 -3.91
C SER A 390 -18.99 3.81 -4.80
N THR A 391 -18.31 4.84 -4.30
CA THR A 391 -18.08 6.09 -5.03
C THR A 391 -16.64 6.57 -4.87
N GLY A 392 -16.10 7.23 -5.89
CA GLY A 392 -14.80 7.90 -5.84
C GLY A 392 -13.59 6.97 -5.89
N LEU A 393 -13.63 5.94 -6.76
CA LEU A 393 -12.47 5.11 -7.08
C LEU A 393 -11.68 5.73 -8.23
N LEU A 394 -10.37 5.84 -8.07
CA LEU A 394 -9.43 6.13 -9.16
C LEU A 394 -8.49 4.94 -9.35
N LEU A 395 -8.45 4.44 -10.57
CA LEU A 395 -7.41 3.54 -11.05
C LEU A 395 -6.49 4.38 -11.94
N ASP A 396 -5.27 4.66 -11.49
CA ASP A 396 -4.33 5.57 -12.13
C ASP A 396 -3.10 4.81 -12.60
N ASN A 397 -2.91 4.70 -13.90
CA ASN A 397 -1.85 3.90 -14.51
C ASN A 397 -1.83 2.43 -14.04
N CYS A 398 -2.98 1.82 -13.83
CA CYS A 398 -3.05 0.41 -13.47
C CYS A 398 -2.85 -0.48 -14.70
N ASN A 399 -2.05 -1.52 -14.57
CA ASN A 399 -1.69 -2.45 -15.64
C ASN A 399 -2.20 -3.86 -15.34
N LEU A 400 -3.18 -4.34 -16.12
CA LEU A 400 -3.80 -5.66 -15.98
C LEU A 400 -4.12 -6.28 -17.36
N PRO A 401 -3.12 -6.62 -18.17
CA PRO A 401 -3.33 -7.02 -19.58
C PRO A 401 -4.13 -8.31 -19.75
N GLY A 402 -4.20 -9.16 -18.74
CA GLY A 402 -5.02 -10.39 -18.73
C GLY A 402 -6.39 -10.23 -18.06
N GLY A 403 -6.60 -9.12 -17.37
CA GLY A 403 -7.77 -8.87 -16.52
C GLY A 403 -8.67 -7.75 -17.02
N GLY A 404 -9.68 -7.38 -16.23
CA GLY A 404 -10.62 -6.35 -16.62
C GLY A 404 -11.01 -5.38 -15.51
N ILE A 405 -11.51 -4.21 -15.93
CA ILE A 405 -12.04 -3.15 -15.05
C ILE A 405 -13.53 -3.05 -15.26
N ASP A 406 -14.29 -3.13 -14.16
CA ASP A 406 -15.74 -3.18 -14.18
C ASP A 406 -16.38 -2.07 -13.35
N PHE A 407 -16.90 -1.06 -14.00
CA PHE A 407 -17.80 -0.07 -13.44
C PHE A 407 -19.22 -0.42 -13.89
N LYS A 408 -19.88 -1.33 -13.16
CA LYS A 408 -21.09 -1.99 -13.67
C LYS A 408 -22.22 -2.17 -12.68
N ASN A 409 -23.40 -2.41 -13.24
CA ASN A 409 -24.54 -2.96 -12.53
C ASN A 409 -24.45 -4.49 -12.48
N ARG A 410 -24.39 -5.03 -11.28
CA ARG A 410 -24.37 -6.48 -11.05
C ARG A 410 -25.78 -7.08 -10.87
N GLY A 411 -26.81 -6.28 -10.97
CA GLY A 411 -28.21 -6.74 -10.91
C GLY A 411 -28.50 -7.62 -9.72
N SER A 412 -29.08 -8.79 -9.97
CA SER A 412 -29.41 -9.78 -8.95
C SER A 412 -28.27 -10.75 -8.61
N MET A 413 -27.01 -10.47 -9.04
CA MET A 413 -25.86 -11.28 -8.61
C MET A 413 -25.68 -11.19 -7.09
N GLY A 414 -25.21 -12.29 -6.50
CA GLY A 414 -25.12 -12.42 -5.06
C GLY A 414 -26.49 -12.31 -4.41
N SER A 415 -26.68 -11.32 -3.56
CA SER A 415 -27.93 -11.00 -2.87
C SER A 415 -28.57 -9.69 -3.35
N GLY A 416 -28.45 -9.36 -4.64
CA GLY A 416 -28.89 -8.09 -5.19
C GLY A 416 -27.82 -7.01 -5.14
N HIS A 417 -26.66 -7.28 -5.71
CA HIS A 417 -25.52 -6.36 -5.66
C HIS A 417 -25.76 -5.03 -6.39
N GLY A 418 -26.59 -5.06 -7.45
CA GLY A 418 -27.05 -3.89 -8.17
C GLY A 418 -25.92 -2.99 -8.70
N TRP A 419 -26.13 -1.69 -8.72
CA TRP A 419 -25.10 -0.73 -9.06
C TRP A 419 -23.94 -0.82 -8.07
N GLY A 420 -22.76 -1.22 -8.58
CA GLY A 420 -21.56 -1.40 -7.77
C GLY A 420 -20.82 -0.09 -7.52
N THR A 421 -20.71 0.79 -8.53
CA THR A 421 -19.93 2.01 -8.41
C THR A 421 -20.44 3.17 -9.28
N ALA A 422 -20.13 4.37 -8.80
CA ALA A 422 -20.32 5.63 -9.53
C ALA A 422 -19.17 6.60 -9.23
N TRP A 423 -19.02 7.63 -10.07
CA TRP A 423 -17.99 8.66 -9.93
C TRP A 423 -16.59 8.09 -9.89
N SER A 424 -16.37 6.99 -10.61
CA SER A 424 -15.12 6.27 -10.67
C SER A 424 -14.39 6.54 -11.99
N VAL A 425 -13.08 6.54 -11.94
CA VAL A 425 -12.18 6.88 -13.05
C VAL A 425 -11.15 5.79 -13.25
N ALA A 426 -10.97 5.33 -14.50
CA ALA A 426 -9.78 4.61 -14.95
C ALA A 426 -8.98 5.57 -15.84
N TRP A 427 -7.78 5.94 -15.39
CA TRP A 427 -6.92 6.92 -16.05
C TRP A 427 -5.63 6.27 -16.57
N ASN A 428 -5.41 6.33 -17.88
CA ASN A 428 -4.24 5.75 -18.53
C ASN A 428 -3.95 4.29 -18.13
N CYS A 429 -5.01 3.50 -17.94
CA CYS A 429 -4.90 2.09 -17.59
C CYS A 429 -4.72 1.21 -18.82
N LEU A 430 -4.10 0.04 -18.63
CA LEU A 430 -4.09 -1.05 -19.60
C LEU A 430 -4.86 -2.23 -19.01
N ALA A 431 -5.96 -2.64 -19.65
CA ALA A 431 -6.72 -3.83 -19.29
C ALA A 431 -7.09 -4.62 -20.53
N LYS A 432 -7.38 -5.92 -20.36
CA LYS A 432 -7.93 -6.72 -21.47
C LYS A 432 -9.32 -6.22 -21.86
N SER A 433 -10.15 -5.84 -20.87
CA SER A 433 -11.50 -5.39 -21.12
C SER A 433 -12.01 -4.41 -20.08
N TYR A 434 -12.95 -3.56 -20.51
CA TYR A 434 -13.67 -2.61 -19.68
C TYR A 434 -15.17 -2.85 -19.77
N VAL A 435 -15.83 -2.96 -18.63
CA VAL A 435 -17.28 -2.77 -18.53
C VAL A 435 -17.51 -1.42 -17.86
N ASN A 436 -17.87 -0.42 -18.63
CA ASN A 436 -18.10 0.93 -18.11
C ASN A 436 -19.55 1.32 -18.32
N GLN A 437 -20.34 1.33 -17.25
CA GLN A 437 -21.75 1.66 -17.27
C GLN A 437 -22.01 2.92 -16.45
N ILE A 438 -23.10 3.59 -16.76
CA ILE A 438 -23.47 4.86 -16.13
C ILE A 438 -24.77 4.70 -15.33
N PRO A 439 -24.70 4.77 -13.99
CA PRO A 439 -25.91 4.81 -13.18
C PRO A 439 -26.71 6.09 -13.44
N PRO A 440 -28.03 6.09 -13.26
CA PRO A 440 -28.85 7.28 -13.46
C PRO A 440 -28.34 8.50 -12.67
N GLY A 441 -28.18 9.63 -13.36
CA GLY A 441 -27.75 10.90 -12.76
C GLY A 441 -26.31 10.97 -12.30
N THR A 442 -25.47 10.04 -12.72
CA THR A 442 -24.05 9.95 -12.33
C THR A 442 -23.13 9.77 -13.54
N TYR A 443 -21.85 9.61 -13.28
CA TYR A 443 -20.84 9.31 -14.29
C TYR A 443 -19.85 8.26 -13.79
N ASN A 444 -19.30 7.50 -14.75
CA ASN A 444 -18.06 6.73 -14.64
C ASN A 444 -17.23 7.02 -15.88
N TRP A 445 -15.91 7.09 -15.73
CA TRP A 445 -15.00 7.49 -16.80
C TRP A 445 -13.90 6.47 -17.04
N VAL A 446 -13.62 6.19 -18.30
CA VAL A 446 -12.44 5.50 -18.79
C VAL A 446 -11.70 6.45 -19.71
N ILE A 447 -10.56 6.96 -19.28
CA ILE A 447 -9.85 8.06 -19.95
C ILE A 447 -8.43 7.62 -20.29
N GLY A 448 -8.02 7.79 -21.55
CA GLY A 448 -6.66 7.48 -22.01
C GLY A 448 -6.27 6.00 -21.91
N SER A 449 -7.22 5.14 -21.61
CA SER A 449 -7.00 3.74 -21.26
C SER A 449 -7.11 2.83 -22.48
N LYS A 450 -6.34 1.74 -22.48
CA LYS A 450 -6.28 0.77 -23.57
C LYS A 450 -6.97 -0.55 -23.22
N GLY A 451 -7.75 -1.09 -24.15
CA GLY A 451 -8.40 -2.40 -24.05
C GLY A 451 -9.82 -2.42 -24.58
N GLU A 452 -10.42 -3.59 -24.65
CA GLU A 452 -11.73 -3.80 -25.26
C GLU A 452 -12.87 -3.21 -24.39
N SER A 453 -13.74 -2.42 -24.98
CA SER A 453 -14.99 -1.98 -24.36
C SER A 453 -16.07 -3.06 -24.54
N THR A 454 -16.62 -3.56 -23.44
CA THR A 454 -17.60 -4.65 -23.44
C THR A 454 -18.94 -4.16 -22.89
N PRO A 455 -19.90 -3.78 -23.72
CA PRO A 455 -21.26 -3.45 -23.27
C PRO A 455 -21.97 -4.69 -22.73
N LEU A 456 -22.65 -4.55 -21.60
CA LEU A 456 -23.38 -5.66 -20.96
C LEU A 456 -24.83 -5.28 -20.62
N ARG A 457 -25.66 -6.29 -20.57
CA ARG A 457 -27.01 -6.24 -20.00
C ARG A 457 -26.95 -6.42 -18.49
N ARG A 458 -28.02 -6.09 -17.81
CA ARG A 458 -28.16 -6.40 -16.38
C ARG A 458 -28.17 -7.92 -16.19
N PRO A 459 -27.32 -8.49 -15.32
CA PRO A 459 -27.31 -9.91 -15.04
C PRO A 459 -28.70 -10.44 -14.64
N PHE A 460 -28.99 -11.67 -15.02
CA PHE A 460 -30.28 -12.35 -14.84
C PHE A 460 -31.47 -11.67 -15.53
N ASN A 461 -31.23 -10.74 -16.45
CA ASN A 461 -32.22 -10.15 -17.33
C ASN A 461 -31.78 -10.25 -18.79
N GLN A 462 -31.87 -11.45 -19.36
CA GLN A 462 -31.39 -11.77 -20.71
C GLN A 462 -32.17 -11.03 -21.82
N SER A 463 -33.45 -10.74 -21.59
CA SER A 463 -34.31 -10.02 -22.53
C SER A 463 -34.25 -8.50 -22.39
N GLY A 464 -33.57 -8.00 -21.33
CA GLY A 464 -33.44 -6.57 -21.09
C GLY A 464 -32.50 -5.88 -22.08
N PRO A 465 -32.56 -4.56 -22.18
CA PRO A 465 -31.66 -3.78 -23.03
C PRO A 465 -30.23 -3.82 -22.47
N THR A 466 -29.25 -3.59 -23.34
CA THR A 466 -27.90 -3.23 -22.92
C THR A 466 -27.94 -1.96 -22.07
N LEU A 467 -27.24 -1.96 -20.94
CA LEU A 467 -27.20 -0.81 -20.06
C LEU A 467 -26.40 0.35 -20.69
N PRO A 468 -26.75 1.61 -20.37
CA PRO A 468 -26.05 2.77 -20.89
C PRO A 468 -24.55 2.71 -20.58
N VAL A 469 -23.75 2.95 -21.60
CA VAL A 469 -22.28 2.98 -21.50
C VAL A 469 -21.86 4.29 -20.86
N GLY A 470 -20.88 4.23 -19.98
CA GLY A 470 -20.23 5.38 -19.36
C GLY A 470 -19.33 6.15 -20.32
N VAL A 471 -18.61 7.11 -19.80
CA VAL A 471 -17.74 7.94 -20.63
C VAL A 471 -16.47 7.16 -20.99
N PHE A 472 -16.18 7.10 -22.30
CA PHE A 472 -14.86 6.77 -22.83
C PHE A 472 -14.30 8.04 -23.49
N ASP A 473 -13.13 8.45 -23.05
CA ASP A 473 -12.44 9.63 -23.57
C ASP A 473 -11.02 9.26 -23.97
N SER A 474 -10.62 9.59 -25.19
CA SER A 474 -9.30 9.25 -25.74
C SER A 474 -8.96 7.76 -25.59
N HIS A 475 -9.95 6.89 -25.86
CA HIS A 475 -9.78 5.44 -25.72
C HIS A 475 -8.63 4.96 -26.62
N ASP A 476 -7.81 4.03 -26.09
CA ASP A 476 -6.57 3.52 -26.70
C ASP A 476 -5.46 4.57 -26.92
N THR A 477 -5.64 5.80 -26.48
CA THR A 477 -4.63 6.86 -26.59
C THR A 477 -4.36 7.48 -25.24
N PRO A 478 -3.21 7.21 -24.60
CA PRO A 478 -2.86 7.81 -23.32
C PRO A 478 -2.93 9.33 -23.33
N VAL A 479 -3.38 9.93 -22.25
CA VAL A 479 -3.58 11.38 -22.13
C VAL A 479 -2.61 12.01 -21.14
N ALA A 480 -2.34 13.30 -21.33
CA ALA A 480 -1.67 14.14 -20.33
C ALA A 480 -2.69 14.74 -19.35
N PRO A 481 -2.35 14.83 -18.04
CA PRO A 481 -1.12 14.38 -17.41
C PRO A 481 -1.01 12.85 -17.34
N GLN A 482 0.20 12.32 -17.26
CA GLN A 482 0.43 10.86 -17.21
C GLN A 482 -0.29 10.21 -16.03
N SER A 483 -0.28 10.84 -14.86
CA SER A 483 -1.02 10.43 -13.67
C SER A 483 -1.94 11.57 -13.23
N LEU A 484 -3.20 11.26 -13.06
CA LEU A 484 -4.18 12.23 -12.55
C LEU A 484 -3.92 12.54 -11.08
N TYR A 485 -3.71 11.51 -10.25
CA TYR A 485 -3.43 11.68 -8.82
C TYR A 485 -2.19 12.55 -8.58
N LEU A 486 -1.08 12.25 -9.26
CA LEU A 486 0.17 13.00 -9.08
C LEU A 486 0.04 14.45 -9.57
N ALA A 487 -0.68 14.69 -10.67
CA ALA A 487 -0.92 16.03 -11.15
C ALA A 487 -1.78 16.85 -10.17
N GLN A 488 -2.86 16.25 -9.63
CA GLN A 488 -3.69 16.87 -8.60
C GLN A 488 -2.91 17.12 -7.31
N LEU A 489 -2.07 16.17 -6.89
CA LEU A 489 -1.23 16.30 -5.71
C LEU A 489 -0.21 17.45 -5.86
N LYS A 490 0.42 17.53 -7.03
CA LYS A 490 1.35 18.63 -7.37
C LYS A 490 0.64 19.99 -7.36
N GLU A 491 -0.55 20.08 -7.96
CA GLU A 491 -1.32 21.33 -7.97
C GLU A 491 -1.71 21.76 -6.55
N ARG A 492 -2.09 20.82 -5.69
CA ARG A 492 -2.51 21.12 -4.31
C ARG A 492 -1.35 21.44 -3.36
N LEU A 493 -0.24 20.70 -3.43
CA LEU A 493 0.83 20.71 -2.43
C LEU A 493 2.22 20.98 -3.00
N GLY A 494 2.36 21.12 -4.31
CA GLY A 494 3.66 21.36 -4.96
C GLY A 494 4.47 20.11 -5.23
N GLU A 495 5.64 20.32 -5.85
CA GLU A 495 6.57 19.24 -6.26
C GLU A 495 7.12 18.44 -5.07
N SER A 496 7.34 19.10 -3.93
CA SER A 496 7.84 18.46 -2.71
C SER A 496 6.93 17.32 -2.22
N ALA A 497 5.62 17.44 -2.44
CA ALA A 497 4.68 16.37 -2.08
C ALA A 497 4.84 15.11 -2.94
N LEU A 498 5.20 15.27 -4.22
CA LEU A 498 5.52 14.13 -5.09
C LEU A 498 6.79 13.44 -4.61
N GLN A 499 7.82 14.22 -4.28
CA GLN A 499 9.09 13.70 -3.76
C GLN A 499 8.89 12.95 -2.43
N ALA A 500 8.06 13.48 -1.54
CA ALA A 500 7.76 12.89 -0.24
C ALA A 500 7.17 11.47 -0.34
N ILE A 501 6.46 11.17 -1.42
CA ILE A 501 5.90 9.84 -1.67
C ILE A 501 6.69 9.01 -2.69
N GLY A 502 7.91 9.46 -3.02
CA GLY A 502 8.85 8.74 -3.90
C GLY A 502 8.56 8.90 -5.39
N TYR A 503 7.98 10.04 -5.79
CA TYR A 503 7.79 10.45 -7.19
C TYR A 503 8.49 11.80 -7.44
N GLY A 504 9.12 11.91 -8.59
CA GLY A 504 9.84 13.14 -8.98
C GLY A 504 11.35 12.92 -9.13
N PRO A 505 12.08 13.91 -9.63
CA PRO A 505 13.52 13.81 -9.73
C PRO A 505 14.12 13.63 -8.33
N THR A 506 15.10 12.77 -8.22
CA THR A 506 15.86 12.51 -6.99
C THR A 506 16.46 13.83 -6.48
N VAL A 507 15.79 14.45 -5.54
CA VAL A 507 16.36 15.55 -4.77
C VAL A 507 17.18 14.91 -3.65
N GLN A 508 18.32 15.51 -3.33
CA GLN A 508 19.00 15.21 -2.07
C GLN A 508 17.95 15.25 -0.95
N LEU A 509 17.65 14.08 -0.42
CA LEU A 509 16.77 13.98 0.74
C LEU A 509 17.37 14.84 1.85
N PRO A 510 16.55 15.55 2.63
CA PRO A 510 17.05 16.25 3.80
C PRO A 510 17.84 15.26 4.63
N SER A 511 18.95 15.70 5.19
CA SER A 511 19.81 14.86 6.02
C SER A 511 18.96 14.03 6.96
N PRO A 512 19.18 12.72 7.02
CA PRO A 512 18.35 11.83 7.82
C PRO A 512 18.32 12.36 9.25
N VAL A 513 17.16 12.28 9.88
CA VAL A 513 17.08 12.36 11.33
C VAL A 513 18.01 11.25 11.82
N ARG A 514 19.16 11.63 12.36
CA ARG A 514 20.09 10.69 12.99
C ARG A 514 19.26 9.84 13.95
N SER A 515 19.09 8.58 13.67
CA SER A 515 18.79 7.66 14.74
C SER A 515 19.99 7.74 15.68
N ASP A 516 19.77 7.98 16.96
CA ASP A 516 20.84 8.01 17.98
C ASP A 516 21.48 6.63 18.18
N TYR A 517 21.19 5.71 17.28
CA TYR A 517 21.75 4.38 17.24
C TYR A 517 23.06 4.43 16.47
N THR A 518 24.13 4.81 17.17
CA THR A 518 25.48 4.66 16.66
C THR A 518 25.93 3.26 16.95
N PHE A 519 25.79 2.35 16.00
CA PHE A 519 26.47 1.07 16.06
C PHE A 519 27.97 1.33 15.89
N GLN A 520 28.71 1.21 16.98
CA GLN A 520 30.17 1.24 16.96
C GLN A 520 30.72 -0.19 16.74
N GLY A 521 30.38 -0.78 15.62
CA GLY A 521 30.83 -2.12 15.23
C GLY A 521 31.71 -2.08 14.00
N GLY A 522 32.67 -1.17 13.99
CA GLY A 522 33.68 -1.15 12.93
C GLY A 522 34.72 -2.25 13.13
N MET A 523 35.12 -2.95 12.06
CA MET A 523 36.30 -3.78 12.07
C MET A 523 37.51 -2.89 12.28
N GLN A 524 38.33 -3.23 13.29
CA GLN A 524 39.59 -2.56 13.54
C GLN A 524 40.72 -3.58 13.45
N ALA A 525 41.61 -3.37 12.50
CA ALA A 525 42.85 -4.12 12.45
C ALA A 525 43.71 -3.82 13.69
N SER A 526 44.22 -4.84 14.34
CA SER A 526 44.99 -4.70 15.56
C SER A 526 46.28 -5.47 15.50
N ARG A 527 47.21 -5.17 16.44
CA ARG A 527 48.46 -5.91 16.61
C ARG A 527 48.23 -7.39 16.91
N GLU A 528 47.13 -7.69 17.60
CA GLU A 528 46.81 -9.08 17.99
C GLU A 528 46.37 -9.95 16.81
N LEU A 529 45.84 -9.31 15.77
CA LEU A 529 45.46 -9.98 14.53
C LEU A 529 46.62 -10.06 13.53
N ALA A 530 47.64 -9.25 13.69
CA ALA A 530 48.80 -9.26 12.80
C ALA A 530 49.53 -10.59 12.86
N GLY A 531 49.80 -11.18 11.70
CA GLY A 531 50.45 -12.49 11.57
C GLY A 531 49.55 -13.69 11.90
N LYS A 532 48.28 -13.48 12.20
CA LYS A 532 47.29 -14.56 12.28
C LYS A 532 46.94 -15.09 10.89
N ASP A 533 46.55 -16.36 10.83
CA ASP A 533 46.06 -16.94 9.59
C ASP A 533 44.70 -16.36 9.21
N TYR A 534 44.25 -16.59 7.97
CA TYR A 534 43.01 -16.07 7.45
C TYR A 534 41.80 -16.56 8.25
N ARG A 535 41.85 -17.73 8.90
CA ARG A 535 40.72 -18.27 9.68
C ARG A 535 40.48 -17.47 10.94
N ALA A 536 41.52 -17.14 11.66
CA ALA A 536 41.44 -16.29 12.85
C ALA A 536 40.95 -14.87 12.49
N ILE A 537 41.37 -14.33 11.35
CA ILE A 537 40.90 -13.04 10.84
C ILE A 537 39.41 -13.12 10.46
N HIS A 538 39.01 -14.21 9.80
CA HIS A 538 37.62 -14.45 9.43
C HIS A 538 36.70 -14.63 10.65
N GLU A 539 37.15 -15.39 11.66
CA GLU A 539 36.41 -15.53 12.93
C GLU A 539 36.21 -14.19 13.63
N TYR A 540 37.23 -13.34 13.65
CA TYR A 540 37.12 -11.99 14.16
C TYR A 540 36.10 -11.17 13.38
N MET A 541 36.12 -11.20 12.06
CA MET A 541 35.17 -10.50 11.22
C MET A 541 33.73 -11.02 11.43
N ARG A 542 33.57 -12.33 11.53
CA ARG A 542 32.26 -12.96 11.80
C ARG A 542 31.70 -12.57 13.17
N ALA A 543 32.57 -12.49 14.18
CA ALA A 543 32.17 -12.04 15.50
C ALA A 543 31.64 -10.58 15.52
N LEU A 544 31.96 -9.81 14.49
CA LEU A 544 31.47 -8.44 14.28
C LEU A 544 30.34 -8.34 13.22
N GLY A 545 29.82 -9.48 12.76
CA GLY A 545 28.70 -9.52 11.80
C GLY A 545 29.12 -9.44 10.33
N TRP A 546 30.41 -9.57 10.02
CA TRP A 546 30.89 -9.58 8.64
C TRP A 546 31.20 -11.01 8.19
N ASP A 547 30.86 -11.33 6.95
CA ASP A 547 31.11 -12.64 6.36
C ASP A 547 32.03 -12.53 5.15
N TYR A 548 32.93 -13.49 5.06
CA TYR A 548 33.84 -13.69 3.93
C TYR A 548 33.17 -14.59 2.90
N SER A 549 32.11 -14.11 2.26
CA SER A 549 31.25 -14.94 1.42
C SER A 549 31.85 -15.30 0.06
N GLU A 550 32.81 -14.54 -0.41
CA GLU A 550 33.46 -14.75 -1.71
C GLU A 550 34.98 -14.55 -1.57
N HIS A 551 35.60 -15.52 -0.94
CA HIS A 551 37.01 -15.47 -0.60
C HIS A 551 37.75 -16.71 -1.15
N PRO A 552 38.88 -16.58 -1.84
CA PRO A 552 39.57 -17.70 -2.44
C PRO A 552 39.96 -18.80 -1.46
N ASN A 553 40.31 -18.46 -0.23
CA ASN A 553 40.73 -19.41 0.81
C ASN A 553 39.60 -20.19 1.49
N ILE A 554 38.33 -19.85 1.22
CA ILE A 554 37.17 -20.53 1.80
C ILE A 554 36.55 -21.52 0.81
N SER A 555 36.86 -21.39 -0.46
CA SER A 555 36.33 -22.28 -1.49
C SER A 555 36.98 -23.68 -1.36
N LYS A 556 36.22 -24.73 -1.71
CA LYS A 556 36.70 -26.12 -1.73
C LYS A 556 37.84 -26.36 -2.71
N ASN A 557 38.10 -25.43 -3.60
CA ASN A 557 39.15 -25.45 -4.60
C ASN A 557 40.23 -24.42 -4.26
N ASP A 558 40.55 -24.30 -2.99
CA ASP A 558 41.60 -23.41 -2.51
C ASP A 558 42.86 -23.58 -3.33
N HIS A 559 43.38 -22.49 -3.84
CA HIS A 559 44.64 -22.44 -4.55
C HIS A 559 45.62 -21.57 -3.76
N TYR A 560 46.84 -21.98 -3.68
CA TYR A 560 47.83 -21.41 -2.77
C TYR A 560 48.77 -20.44 -3.48
N ASP A 561 48.26 -19.51 -4.26
CA ASP A 561 49.09 -18.50 -4.92
C ASP A 561 49.51 -17.35 -3.99
N GLY A 562 49.21 -17.47 -2.70
CA GLY A 562 49.57 -16.49 -1.70
C GLY A 562 48.48 -16.16 -0.69
N VAL A 563 48.72 -15.17 0.14
CA VAL A 563 47.80 -14.70 1.17
C VAL A 563 46.79 -13.74 0.57
N HIS A 564 45.49 -14.04 0.73
CA HIS A 564 44.42 -13.22 0.19
C HIS A 564 43.83 -12.21 1.19
N CYS A 565 43.96 -12.47 2.49
CA CYS A 565 43.61 -11.53 3.54
C CYS A 565 44.64 -11.63 4.69
N GLU A 566 45.21 -10.52 5.05
CA GLU A 566 46.16 -10.43 6.17
C GLU A 566 45.96 -9.11 6.93
N VAL A 567 46.40 -9.10 8.19
CA VAL A 567 46.53 -7.89 8.98
C VAL A 567 48.03 -7.56 9.12
N LEU A 568 48.41 -6.37 8.72
CA LEU A 568 49.78 -5.89 8.80
C LEU A 568 49.83 -4.46 9.30
N PHE A 569 51.00 -4.05 9.80
CA PHE A 569 51.27 -2.67 10.17
C PHE A 569 51.65 -1.88 8.92
N ASP A 570 50.87 -0.84 8.61
CA ASP A 570 51.15 0.08 7.52
C ASP A 570 51.99 1.25 8.05
N ALA A 571 53.26 1.27 7.68
CA ALA A 571 54.21 2.27 8.15
C ALA A 571 53.88 3.70 7.65
N THR A 572 53.13 3.85 6.56
CA THR A 572 52.68 5.15 6.04
C THR A 572 51.51 5.70 6.84
N LEU A 573 50.57 4.84 7.20
CA LEU A 573 49.39 5.19 7.98
C LEU A 573 49.63 5.14 9.49
N GLN A 574 50.76 4.57 9.92
CA GLN A 574 51.13 4.37 11.33
C GLN A 574 50.08 3.60 12.12
N GLN A 575 49.43 2.61 11.46
CA GLN A 575 48.37 1.78 12.06
C GLN A 575 48.32 0.39 11.43
N TYR A 576 47.65 -0.54 12.12
CA TYR A 576 47.31 -1.83 11.54
C TYR A 576 46.18 -1.70 10.53
N VAL A 577 46.27 -2.46 9.44
CA VAL A 577 45.28 -2.45 8.35
C VAL A 577 44.95 -3.88 7.91
N PHE A 578 43.74 -4.10 7.45
CA PHE A 578 43.40 -5.29 6.67
C PHE A 578 43.89 -5.09 5.23
N LYS A 579 44.63 -6.06 4.74
CA LYS A 579 45.05 -6.07 3.34
C LYS A 579 44.37 -7.20 2.61
N PHE A 580 43.67 -6.87 1.57
CA PHE A 580 42.99 -7.79 0.65
C PHE A 580 43.79 -7.89 -0.64
N THR A 581 44.12 -9.10 -1.05
CA THR A 581 44.93 -9.36 -2.23
C THR A 581 44.19 -10.25 -3.22
N ASN A 582 44.05 -9.79 -4.45
CA ASN A 582 43.68 -10.61 -5.60
C ASN A 582 44.94 -10.78 -6.47
N HIS A 583 45.29 -12.01 -6.78
CA HIS A 583 46.44 -12.29 -7.62
C HIS A 583 46.06 -12.25 -9.10
N ALA A 584 46.79 -11.48 -9.86
CA ALA A 584 46.66 -11.50 -11.32
C ALA A 584 47.23 -12.80 -11.89
N ASN A 585 46.40 -13.74 -12.23
CA ASN A 585 46.82 -14.98 -12.87
C ASN A 585 45.99 -15.29 -14.12
N ALA A 586 46.60 -16.01 -15.06
CA ALA A 586 45.98 -16.32 -16.34
C ALA A 586 44.79 -17.29 -16.25
N ARG A 587 44.62 -17.95 -15.13
CA ARG A 587 43.56 -18.95 -14.89
C ARG A 587 42.37 -18.37 -14.10
N ALA A 588 42.43 -17.09 -13.69
CA ALA A 588 41.40 -16.45 -12.85
C ALA A 588 41.03 -17.30 -11.62
N LEU A 589 42.03 -17.85 -10.93
CA LEU A 589 41.83 -18.77 -9.81
C LEU A 589 41.23 -18.08 -8.57
N ASP A 590 41.46 -16.78 -8.41
CA ASP A 590 40.80 -15.93 -7.41
C ASP A 590 39.37 -15.62 -7.84
N SER A 591 38.62 -16.66 -8.14
CA SER A 591 37.26 -16.54 -8.64
C SER A 591 36.24 -17.09 -7.65
N ASP A 592 35.00 -16.61 -7.78
CA ASP A 592 33.91 -17.05 -6.97
C ASP A 592 33.68 -18.58 -7.10
N ARG A 593 33.56 -19.27 -5.97
CA ARG A 593 33.21 -20.71 -5.83
C ARG A 593 34.10 -21.68 -6.60
N GLY A 594 35.38 -21.33 -6.84
CA GLY A 594 36.32 -22.21 -7.51
C GLY A 594 35.96 -22.57 -8.96
N ARG A 595 35.05 -21.83 -9.59
CA ARG A 595 34.81 -21.93 -11.02
C ARG A 595 35.77 -21.02 -11.78
N LEU A 596 36.40 -21.57 -12.78
CA LEU A 596 37.16 -20.79 -13.76
C LEU A 596 36.22 -19.86 -14.53
N LEU A 597 35.89 -18.71 -13.94
CA LEU A 597 35.20 -17.63 -14.63
C LEU A 597 36.29 -16.74 -15.24
N SER A 598 36.35 -16.70 -16.55
CA SER A 598 37.38 -15.97 -17.30
C SER A 598 37.31 -14.44 -17.12
N ASP A 599 36.33 -13.93 -16.43
CA ASP A 599 36.04 -12.49 -16.33
C ASP A 599 35.96 -11.93 -14.90
N ARG A 600 36.23 -12.77 -13.85
CA ARG A 600 36.02 -12.30 -12.47
C ARG A 600 37.00 -12.92 -11.49
N GLN A 601 37.58 -12.05 -10.70
CA GLN A 601 38.36 -12.42 -9.49
C GLN A 601 37.81 -11.61 -8.33
N ARG A 602 37.55 -12.27 -7.19
CA ARG A 602 36.92 -11.62 -6.04
C ARG A 602 37.66 -11.96 -4.73
N ASN A 603 37.77 -10.96 -3.92
CA ASN A 603 38.12 -11.05 -2.52
C ASN A 603 37.17 -10.07 -1.82
N GLU A 604 36.03 -10.57 -1.38
CA GLU A 604 34.89 -9.75 -0.99
C GLU A 604 34.40 -10.11 0.40
N MET A 605 34.16 -9.09 1.20
CA MET A 605 33.57 -9.20 2.51
C MET A 605 32.16 -8.58 2.45
N LYS A 606 31.20 -9.26 3.04
CA LYS A 606 29.79 -8.84 3.09
C LYS A 606 29.30 -8.77 4.52
N SER A 607 28.32 -7.94 4.78
CA SER A 607 27.54 -8.07 6.01
C SER A 607 26.76 -9.39 5.99
N GLN A 608 26.63 -10.04 7.13
CA GLN A 608 25.86 -11.29 7.23
C GLN A 608 24.38 -11.02 7.05
N THR A 609 23.73 -11.82 6.20
CA THR A 609 22.30 -11.71 5.91
C THR A 609 21.44 -12.66 6.76
N ASN A 610 22.05 -13.64 7.46
CA ASN A 610 21.33 -14.79 8.02
C ASN A 610 21.48 -14.95 9.53
N HIS A 611 21.83 -13.91 10.28
CA HIS A 611 22.04 -14.00 11.73
C HIS A 611 21.75 -12.68 12.44
N ASP A 612 22.04 -12.64 13.73
CA ASP A 612 21.80 -11.54 14.69
C ASP A 612 22.40 -10.17 14.30
N TRP A 613 23.00 -10.06 13.13
CA TRP A 613 23.74 -8.89 12.65
C TRP A 613 23.01 -8.09 11.57
N TYR A 614 21.67 -8.25 11.49
CA TYR A 614 20.84 -7.47 10.56
C TYR A 614 21.05 -5.95 10.68
N HIS A 615 21.51 -5.46 11.82
CA HIS A 615 21.84 -4.05 12.04
C HIS A 615 23.04 -3.54 11.21
N LEU A 616 23.83 -4.44 10.62
CA LEU A 616 24.84 -4.07 9.64
C LEU A 616 24.29 -3.93 8.22
N ASN A 617 23.08 -4.39 8.00
CA ASN A 617 22.41 -4.26 6.71
C ASN A 617 21.49 -3.05 6.74
N GLY A 618 21.54 -2.23 5.71
CA GLY A 618 20.57 -1.15 5.53
C GLY A 618 19.19 -1.72 5.28
N ASN A 619 18.19 -1.20 5.95
CA ASN A 619 16.81 -1.47 5.58
C ASN A 619 16.39 -0.57 4.43
N TRP A 620 15.42 -1.04 3.65
CA TRP A 620 14.83 -0.24 2.59
C TRP A 620 14.25 1.07 3.14
N ASN A 621 14.63 2.20 2.54
CA ASN A 621 14.29 3.55 2.99
C ASN A 621 14.93 4.00 4.33
N GLU A 622 15.95 3.31 4.79
CA GLU A 622 16.79 3.77 5.89
C GLU A 622 18.10 4.36 5.36
N TRP A 623 18.51 5.45 5.97
CA TRP A 623 19.83 5.98 5.72
C TRP A 623 20.84 5.26 6.57
N GLN A 624 21.87 4.73 5.92
CA GLN A 624 23.01 4.18 6.61
C GLN A 624 24.27 4.93 6.18
N ARG A 625 25.12 5.22 7.14
CA ARG A 625 26.42 5.79 6.91
C ARG A 625 27.46 4.72 7.15
N LEU A 626 28.17 4.33 6.09
CA LEU A 626 29.33 3.49 6.14
C LEU A 626 30.55 4.37 5.96
N GLU A 627 31.44 4.35 6.93
CA GLU A 627 32.72 5.05 6.85
C GLU A 627 33.85 4.04 6.87
N TRP A 628 34.70 4.10 5.89
CA TRP A 628 35.94 3.35 5.86
C TRP A 628 37.04 4.15 5.19
N LYS A 629 38.26 3.82 5.49
CA LYS A 629 39.44 4.33 4.82
C LYS A 629 40.10 3.21 4.05
N PHE A 630 40.41 3.45 2.80
CA PHE A 630 41.14 2.50 2.00
C PHE A 630 42.32 3.17 1.29
N ARG A 631 43.33 2.39 0.96
CA ARG A 631 44.45 2.83 0.16
C ARG A 631 44.66 1.88 -1.01
N ILE A 632 44.75 2.44 -2.20
CA ILE A 632 45.17 1.71 -3.39
C ILE A 632 46.69 1.83 -3.50
N PRO A 633 47.45 0.74 -3.44
CA PRO A 633 48.92 0.79 -3.50
C PRO A 633 49.40 1.22 -4.89
N LYS A 634 50.58 1.82 -4.94
CA LYS A 634 51.25 2.12 -6.22
C LYS A 634 51.45 0.82 -6.97
N GLY A 635 51.02 0.73 -8.23
CA GLY A 635 51.10 -0.48 -9.04
C GLY A 635 49.82 -1.33 -9.05
N PHE A 636 48.74 -0.89 -8.37
CA PHE A 636 47.47 -1.56 -8.54
C PHE A 636 47.04 -1.52 -10.01
N GLN A 637 46.67 -2.68 -10.55
CA GLN A 637 46.20 -2.83 -11.92
C GLN A 637 44.72 -3.19 -11.94
N PRO A 638 43.83 -2.23 -12.25
CA PRO A 638 42.42 -2.53 -12.43
C PRO A 638 42.21 -3.33 -13.72
N THR A 639 41.10 -4.03 -13.81
CA THR A 639 40.74 -4.70 -15.06
C THR A 639 40.36 -3.67 -16.13
N THR A 640 40.50 -4.06 -17.40
CA THR A 640 40.10 -3.20 -18.52
C THR A 640 38.58 -3.01 -18.65
N LYS A 641 37.78 -3.82 -17.96
CA LYS A 641 36.30 -3.77 -18.01
C LYS A 641 35.73 -2.96 -16.84
N PHE A 642 36.00 -3.36 -15.62
CA PHE A 642 35.60 -2.61 -14.42
C PHE A 642 36.33 -3.15 -13.16
N CYS A 643 36.40 -2.31 -12.14
CA CYS A 643 36.88 -2.70 -10.82
C CYS A 643 35.98 -2.05 -9.75
N HIS A 644 35.38 -2.88 -8.91
CA HIS A 644 34.61 -2.40 -7.76
C HIS A 644 35.44 -2.47 -6.49
N LEU A 645 35.57 -1.36 -5.80
CA LEU A 645 36.21 -1.28 -4.47
C LEU A 645 35.18 -1.34 -3.36
N HIS A 646 33.96 -0.94 -3.66
CA HIS A 646 32.80 -1.03 -2.77
C HIS A 646 31.54 -1.20 -3.58
N GLN A 647 30.62 -2.02 -3.11
CA GLN A 647 29.32 -2.24 -3.76
C GLN A 647 28.22 -2.35 -2.70
N LEU A 648 27.18 -1.55 -2.87
CA LEU A 648 25.90 -1.73 -2.18
C LEU A 648 24.99 -2.58 -3.07
N LYS A 649 24.38 -3.60 -2.49
CA LYS A 649 23.40 -4.46 -3.19
C LYS A 649 22.04 -4.36 -2.52
#